data_3b29be2e88657572eebfca8310f0462a
#
_entry.id   3b29be2e88657572eebfca8310f0462a
#
_cell.length_a   1.000
_cell.length_b   1.000
_cell.length_c   1.000
_cell.angle_alpha   90.00
_cell.angle_beta   90.00
_cell.angle_gamma   90.00
#
_symmetry.space_group_name_H-M   'P 1'
#
loop_
_entity.id
_entity.type
_entity.pdbx_description
1 polymer ?
#
loop_
_entity_poly.entity_id
_entity_poly.type
_entity_poly.pdbx_seq_one_letter_code
_entity_poly.pdbx_strand_id
1 'polypeptide(L)'
;MGQISQGGVPIQVSKLKSLSTSNSDLIVMPSVDNKQLQTQFSRSKENSLKPFVFAHTFDVSLTPKNSGDWYNTSEINVWQLRIRSNEAYSINLVLENFKIPEGARLFLISQTTGEIKGAYTSENNPESGIFGIEPVNGDELIVQYEEPVNVTFPGEFKISKVSHDFIGITAYNTHRPMGVSGNCNVNVNCDVANGYENNRDAVCRIIIISEVCTGILMNNTAKNGIPYLLTASHCINNEYKAEAAIFLFNYESPYCSSYNSPSIDGDVSRSMSGSSLKATFDSLDFSLVRLNQIPPYNYRTYLAGWNRMNIPPTTSLSIHHPLGDVKKVAIDQDAPITDTYKDYVQYLHNGFWHIISWEYGVTEGGSSGGPLFDQNKRLIGTLTGGAADCITRKNDYFEKFALSWDYRKETNKQLKAWLDPLNSNPQTLDGMTLNTGKTLCTAMTNFLNSDTHAILQINSGLKKGYWSGTNLAGFTEFAEKYNFSKNCEVQGITFGIANVKIHSTGIIPNIDIRVYEGVDKPEKLLYSESYDIRKFYPDAMNYIPFKTSVLTTGKFFVSFNISNLPSSDTLVVYMANRTSNKTNSFYLKNNSGWSTYNSQNLSGNGSALLTELIACNVDDPYVSEKLLADSQGARFFPNPLYGNSELKVQTDDPIECADEIGVFDLLGKKQNIPFHLADSNNLSLNFSGKNPGIYLVHLQAGGRQIKGKVTYIP
;
A
#
# COMPACT_ATOMS: atom_id res chain seq x y z
N MET A 1 -5.52 9.58 7.12
CA MET A 1 -5.45 8.72 5.93
C MET A 1 -4.09 8.99 5.29
N GLY A 2 -3.30 7.93 4.98
CA GLY A 2 -1.93 8.05 4.46
C GLY A 2 -1.87 8.76 3.11
N GLN A 3 -0.69 8.82 2.49
CA GLN A 3 -0.53 9.29 1.12
C GLN A 3 -1.29 8.35 0.16
N ILE A 4 -2.54 8.11 0.48
CA ILE A 4 -3.39 7.33 -0.38
C ILE A 4 -3.74 8.27 -1.52
N SER A 5 -3.13 8.00 -2.67
CA SER A 5 -3.63 8.48 -3.93
C SER A 5 -5.10 8.07 -4.02
N GLN A 6 -5.98 9.03 -4.12
CA GLN A 6 -7.42 8.75 -4.29
C GLN A 6 -7.72 8.19 -5.69
N GLY A 7 -6.70 8.06 -6.53
CA GLY A 7 -6.84 7.64 -7.90
C GLY A 7 -7.59 8.67 -8.75
N GLY A 8 -8.20 8.21 -9.83
CA GLY A 8 -8.92 9.06 -10.77
C GLY A 8 -8.09 9.42 -12.00
N VAL A 9 -8.75 10.03 -12.97
CA VAL A 9 -8.14 10.47 -14.22
C VAL A 9 -8.03 11.98 -14.23
N PRO A 10 -6.83 12.53 -14.50
CA PRO A 10 -6.66 13.97 -14.64
C PRO A 10 -7.47 14.50 -15.85
N ILE A 11 -7.96 15.73 -15.73
CA ILE A 11 -8.69 16.39 -16.80
C ILE A 11 -7.77 16.56 -18.01
N GLN A 12 -8.27 16.17 -19.20
CA GLN A 12 -7.52 16.32 -20.44
C GLN A 12 -7.54 17.79 -20.88
N VAL A 13 -6.46 18.51 -20.60
CA VAL A 13 -6.32 19.94 -20.97
C VAL A 13 -6.46 20.18 -22.47
N SER A 14 -6.10 19.21 -23.32
CA SER A 14 -6.33 19.27 -24.77
C SER A 14 -7.80 19.48 -25.16
N LYS A 15 -8.73 19.01 -24.33
CA LYS A 15 -10.18 19.23 -24.52
C LYS A 15 -10.65 20.61 -24.04
N LEU A 16 -9.86 21.29 -23.22
CA LEU A 16 -10.12 22.64 -22.72
C LEU A 16 -9.53 23.71 -23.64
N LYS A 17 -8.56 23.35 -24.49
CA LYS A 17 -7.91 24.25 -25.44
C LYS A 17 -8.83 24.52 -26.63
N SER A 18 -9.69 25.48 -26.54
CA SER A 18 -10.44 25.91 -27.72
C SER A 18 -9.65 26.84 -28.67
N LEU A 19 -8.54 27.48 -28.27
CA LEU A 19 -7.86 28.50 -29.15
C LEU A 19 -6.44 28.94 -28.75
N SER A 20 -5.69 28.28 -27.84
CA SER A 20 -4.31 28.72 -27.62
C SER A 20 -3.25 27.66 -27.94
N THR A 21 -2.32 28.05 -28.78
CA THR A 21 -1.15 27.24 -29.21
C THR A 21 0.00 27.29 -28.21
N SER A 22 -0.21 27.63 -26.94
CA SER A 22 0.85 27.63 -25.95
C SER A 22 1.10 26.19 -25.49
N ASN A 23 2.31 25.70 -25.73
CA ASN A 23 2.84 24.56 -24.97
C ASN A 23 2.83 24.97 -23.48
N SER A 24 2.36 24.10 -22.59
CA SER A 24 2.50 24.32 -21.14
C SER A 24 3.94 24.68 -20.82
N ASP A 25 4.12 25.62 -19.87
CA ASP A 25 5.44 26.11 -19.47
C ASP A 25 6.36 24.92 -19.09
N LEU A 26 7.52 24.85 -19.74
CA LEU A 26 8.48 23.77 -19.56
C LEU A 26 9.71 24.29 -18.80
N ILE A 27 9.91 23.83 -17.59
CA ILE A 27 11.11 24.05 -16.80
C ILE A 27 12.08 22.89 -17.04
N VAL A 28 13.26 23.17 -17.57
CA VAL A 28 14.31 22.19 -17.77
C VAL A 28 15.34 22.33 -16.68
N MET A 29 15.58 21.24 -15.92
CA MET A 29 16.60 21.22 -14.90
C MET A 29 18.01 21.24 -15.54
N PRO A 30 19.03 21.75 -14.81
CA PRO A 30 20.43 21.66 -15.27
C PRO A 30 20.81 20.21 -15.59
N SER A 31 21.72 20.04 -16.53
CA SER A 31 22.18 18.70 -16.94
C SER A 31 22.92 18.01 -15.79
N VAL A 32 22.68 16.70 -15.64
CA VAL A 32 23.33 15.82 -14.68
C VAL A 32 24.13 14.76 -15.43
N ASP A 33 25.37 14.55 -15.04
CA ASP A 33 26.18 13.43 -15.57
C ASP A 33 25.95 12.20 -14.69
N ASN A 34 24.99 11.35 -15.12
CA ASN A 34 24.64 10.12 -14.41
C ASN A 34 25.84 9.18 -14.22
N LYS A 35 26.71 9.05 -15.23
CA LYS A 35 27.88 8.17 -15.14
C LYS A 35 28.91 8.67 -14.13
N GLN A 36 29.11 9.98 -14.06
CA GLN A 36 29.99 10.59 -13.08
C GLN A 36 29.45 10.34 -11.66
N LEU A 37 28.15 10.60 -11.43
CA LEU A 37 27.52 10.38 -10.13
C LEU A 37 27.53 8.91 -9.73
N GLN A 38 27.20 7.99 -10.62
CA GLN A 38 27.28 6.54 -10.39
C GLN A 38 28.72 6.09 -10.03
N THR A 39 29.72 6.65 -10.70
CA THR A 39 31.14 6.36 -10.41
C THR A 39 31.56 6.89 -9.03
N GLN A 40 31.19 8.12 -8.71
CA GLN A 40 31.43 8.71 -7.39
C GLN A 40 30.76 7.90 -6.29
N PHE A 41 29.52 7.49 -6.52
CA PHE A 41 28.76 6.65 -5.60
C PHE A 41 29.43 5.28 -5.38
N SER A 42 29.87 4.62 -6.45
CA SER A 42 30.55 3.33 -6.37
C SER A 42 31.87 3.41 -5.57
N ARG A 43 32.60 4.51 -5.70
CA ARG A 43 33.85 4.76 -4.93
C ARG A 43 33.58 5.06 -3.46
N SER A 44 32.43 5.65 -3.11
CA SER A 44 32.08 5.96 -1.74
C SER A 44 31.66 4.73 -0.92
N LYS A 45 31.45 3.57 -1.57
CA LYS A 45 31.14 2.30 -0.90
C LYS A 45 32.25 1.81 0.06
N GLU A 46 33.48 2.26 -0.14
CA GLU A 46 34.62 1.69 0.60
C GLU A 46 34.72 2.15 2.06
N ASN A 47 33.99 3.20 2.51
CA ASN A 47 34.27 3.78 3.83
C ASN A 47 33.11 4.52 4.50
N SER A 48 31.83 4.27 4.30
CA SER A 48 30.86 5.10 5.02
C SER A 48 29.44 4.59 5.24
N LEU A 49 28.98 4.91 6.43
CA LEU A 49 27.64 5.08 6.96
C LEU A 49 26.70 5.97 6.15
N LYS A 50 26.69 5.95 4.87
CA LYS A 50 25.81 6.90 4.16
C LYS A 50 24.54 6.20 3.76
N PRO A 51 23.38 6.87 3.95
CA PRO A 51 22.18 6.45 3.28
C PRO A 51 22.48 6.28 1.79
N PHE A 52 21.78 5.38 1.14
CA PHE A 52 21.97 5.17 -0.30
C PHE A 52 21.45 6.38 -1.07
N VAL A 53 22.36 7.19 -1.62
CA VAL A 53 22.00 8.35 -2.44
C VAL A 53 21.67 7.87 -3.85
N PHE A 54 20.43 8.05 -4.27
CA PHE A 54 19.96 7.62 -5.58
C PHE A 54 19.72 8.77 -6.56
N ALA A 55 19.58 10.00 -6.04
CA ALA A 55 19.19 11.14 -6.84
C ALA A 55 20.04 12.38 -6.55
N HIS A 56 20.15 13.24 -7.56
CA HIS A 56 20.65 14.61 -7.43
C HIS A 56 19.48 15.57 -7.25
N THR A 57 19.52 16.41 -6.22
CA THR A 57 18.42 17.31 -5.89
C THR A 57 18.71 18.74 -6.29
N PHE A 58 17.80 19.36 -7.01
CA PHE A 58 17.76 20.77 -7.33
C PHE A 58 16.84 21.51 -6.36
N ASP A 59 17.33 22.59 -5.75
CA ASP A 59 16.49 23.54 -5.04
C ASP A 59 15.82 24.48 -6.02
N VAL A 60 14.50 24.56 -5.98
CA VAL A 60 13.70 25.40 -6.88
C VAL A 60 12.64 26.18 -6.10
N SER A 61 11.97 27.11 -6.77
CA SER A 61 10.85 27.87 -6.15
C SER A 61 9.75 28.06 -7.19
N LEU A 62 9.05 26.97 -7.51
CA LEU A 62 8.00 26.95 -8.53
C LEU A 62 6.63 26.90 -7.86
N THR A 63 5.76 27.83 -8.23
CA THR A 63 4.42 27.97 -7.65
C THR A 63 3.38 28.18 -8.75
N PRO A 64 2.09 27.93 -8.52
CA PRO A 64 1.04 28.29 -9.47
C PRO A 64 0.94 29.78 -9.80
N LYS A 65 1.67 30.64 -9.07
CA LYS A 65 1.70 32.09 -9.30
C LYS A 65 2.85 32.55 -10.20
N ASN A 66 3.97 31.78 -10.24
CA ASN A 66 5.18 32.22 -10.96
C ASN A 66 5.62 31.26 -12.08
N SER A 67 4.95 30.15 -12.26
CA SER A 67 5.29 29.14 -13.26
C SER A 67 4.05 28.37 -13.70
N GLY A 68 4.16 27.72 -14.86
CA GLY A 68 3.06 26.95 -15.43
C GLY A 68 1.92 27.80 -16.00
N ASP A 69 0.95 27.14 -16.61
CA ASP A 69 -0.20 27.77 -17.27
C ASP A 69 -1.51 27.39 -16.58
N TRP A 70 -2.41 28.36 -16.46
CA TRP A 70 -3.78 28.17 -16.00
C TRP A 70 -4.76 28.04 -17.16
N TYR A 71 -5.65 27.06 -17.07
CA TYR A 71 -6.75 26.81 -17.97
C TYR A 71 -8.06 26.93 -17.18
N ASN A 72 -8.79 28.02 -17.37
CA ASN A 72 -9.98 28.31 -16.58
C ASN A 72 -11.24 27.95 -17.37
N THR A 73 -12.19 27.29 -16.68
CA THR A 73 -13.53 26.99 -17.18
C THR A 73 -14.58 27.59 -16.23
N SER A 74 -15.85 27.41 -16.52
CA SER A 74 -16.94 27.84 -15.62
C SER A 74 -17.05 26.99 -14.34
N GLU A 75 -16.47 25.79 -14.32
CA GLU A 75 -16.64 24.81 -13.22
C GLU A 75 -15.32 24.54 -12.49
N ILE A 76 -14.19 24.54 -13.21
CA ILE A 76 -12.89 24.13 -12.67
C ILE A 76 -11.75 24.92 -13.30
N ASN A 77 -10.76 25.25 -12.51
CA ASN A 77 -9.48 25.82 -12.94
C ASN A 77 -8.44 24.71 -12.94
N VAL A 78 -7.66 24.60 -14.01
CA VAL A 78 -6.59 23.61 -14.14
C VAL A 78 -5.27 24.33 -14.37
N TRP A 79 -4.31 24.06 -13.50
CA TRP A 79 -2.92 24.52 -13.66
C TRP A 79 -2.05 23.36 -14.07
N GLN A 80 -1.14 23.61 -15.00
CA GLN A 80 -0.12 22.63 -15.44
C GLN A 80 1.25 23.27 -15.49
N LEU A 81 2.24 22.51 -15.01
CA LEU A 81 3.66 22.80 -15.17
C LEU A 81 4.37 21.53 -15.67
N ARG A 82 5.21 21.67 -16.69
CA ARG A 82 6.09 20.60 -17.15
C ARG A 82 7.48 20.79 -16.57
N ILE A 83 8.03 19.71 -16.02
CA ILE A 83 9.39 19.66 -15.46
C ILE A 83 10.14 18.56 -16.19
N ARG A 84 11.28 18.89 -16.80
CA ARG A 84 12.15 17.93 -17.44
C ARG A 84 13.52 17.93 -16.77
N SER A 85 14.02 16.75 -16.45
CA SER A 85 15.38 16.52 -16.00
C SER A 85 16.00 15.44 -16.90
N ASN A 86 16.70 15.85 -17.94
CA ASN A 86 17.17 14.98 -19.02
C ASN A 86 17.93 13.77 -18.48
N GLU A 87 17.60 12.57 -19.00
CA GLU A 87 18.20 11.29 -18.62
C GLU A 87 17.91 10.83 -17.19
N ALA A 88 16.99 11.47 -16.46
CA ALA A 88 16.52 10.96 -15.17
C ALA A 88 15.76 9.64 -15.37
N TYR A 89 16.01 8.65 -14.51
CA TYR A 89 15.20 7.42 -14.49
C TYR A 89 13.83 7.65 -13.86
N SER A 90 13.77 8.52 -12.88
CA SER A 90 12.55 9.00 -12.23
C SER A 90 12.77 10.40 -11.67
N ILE A 91 11.67 11.10 -11.40
CA ILE A 91 11.67 12.43 -10.77
C ILE A 91 10.76 12.37 -9.54
N ASN A 92 11.27 12.81 -8.38
CA ASN A 92 10.43 13.04 -7.21
C ASN A 92 10.50 14.49 -6.76
N LEU A 93 9.45 14.92 -6.05
CA LEU A 93 9.27 16.31 -5.65
C LEU A 93 9.10 16.43 -4.13
N VAL A 94 9.51 17.59 -3.59
CA VAL A 94 9.06 18.05 -2.27
C VAL A 94 8.30 19.35 -2.46
N LEU A 95 7.09 19.36 -1.92
CA LEU A 95 6.24 20.56 -1.87
C LEU A 95 6.34 21.19 -0.49
N GLU A 96 6.34 22.51 -0.44
CA GLU A 96 6.24 23.32 0.77
C GLU A 96 4.97 24.18 0.70
N ASN A 97 4.47 24.60 1.87
CA ASN A 97 3.21 25.33 1.98
C ASN A 97 2.05 24.59 1.31
N PHE A 98 2.09 23.25 1.30
CA PHE A 98 1.08 22.45 0.63
C PHE A 98 -0.23 22.50 1.41
N LYS A 99 -1.18 23.24 0.85
CA LYS A 99 -2.53 23.38 1.40
C LYS A 99 -3.50 23.58 0.26
N ILE A 100 -4.27 22.58 -0.07
CA ILE A 100 -5.27 22.62 -1.14
C ILE A 100 -6.68 22.49 -0.58
N PRO A 101 -7.69 23.17 -1.17
CA PRO A 101 -9.06 23.16 -0.68
C PRO A 101 -9.74 21.82 -0.97
N GLU A 102 -10.86 21.61 -0.30
CA GLU A 102 -11.75 20.47 -0.57
C GLU A 102 -12.23 20.51 -2.04
N GLY A 103 -12.22 19.36 -2.70
CA GLY A 103 -12.54 19.20 -4.11
C GLY A 103 -11.37 19.46 -5.07
N ALA A 104 -10.26 20.03 -4.59
CA ALA A 104 -9.06 20.18 -5.40
C ALA A 104 -8.27 18.85 -5.50
N ARG A 105 -7.55 18.67 -6.62
CA ARG A 105 -6.77 17.48 -6.92
C ARG A 105 -5.40 17.84 -7.49
N LEU A 106 -4.36 17.16 -7.04
CA LEU A 106 -3.02 17.26 -7.60
C LEU A 106 -2.62 15.93 -8.20
N PHE A 107 -2.14 15.94 -9.45
CA PHE A 107 -1.62 14.79 -10.16
C PHE A 107 -0.18 15.03 -10.63
N LEU A 108 0.59 13.96 -10.71
CA LEU A 108 1.88 13.91 -11.36
C LEU A 108 1.79 12.90 -12.52
N ILE A 109 2.10 13.34 -13.72
CA ILE A 109 1.90 12.55 -14.94
C ILE A 109 3.23 12.46 -15.67
N SER A 110 3.77 11.25 -15.79
CA SER A 110 4.96 11.01 -16.60
C SER A 110 4.62 11.16 -18.09
N GLN A 111 5.38 11.99 -18.78
CA GLN A 111 5.27 12.09 -20.24
C GLN A 111 5.99 10.96 -20.95
N THR A 112 6.97 10.37 -20.29
CA THR A 112 7.80 9.28 -20.86
C THR A 112 7.07 7.94 -20.76
N THR A 113 6.39 7.65 -19.64
CA THR A 113 5.83 6.32 -19.35
C THR A 113 4.30 6.29 -19.31
N GLY A 114 3.65 7.44 -19.20
CA GLY A 114 2.20 7.55 -18.98
C GLY A 114 1.78 7.24 -17.53
N GLU A 115 2.72 7.00 -16.61
CA GLU A 115 2.41 6.78 -15.19
C GLU A 115 1.73 8.00 -14.60
N ILE A 116 0.68 7.79 -13.81
CA ILE A 116 -0.05 8.83 -13.10
C ILE A 116 0.01 8.53 -11.60
N LYS A 117 0.51 9.50 -10.81
CA LYS A 117 0.44 9.52 -9.35
C LYS A 117 -0.58 10.57 -8.91
N GLY A 118 -1.31 10.28 -7.83
CA GLY A 118 -2.42 11.13 -7.35
C GLY A 118 -3.77 10.44 -7.71
N ALA A 119 -4.94 11.07 -7.53
CA ALA A 119 -5.05 12.44 -7.01
C ALA A 119 -4.57 12.54 -5.56
N TYR A 120 -3.78 13.55 -5.28
CA TYR A 120 -3.57 14.05 -3.92
C TYR A 120 -4.59 15.15 -3.66
N THR A 121 -5.17 15.16 -2.46
CA THR A 121 -6.37 15.96 -2.15
C THR A 121 -6.18 16.73 -0.84
N SER A 122 -7.18 17.46 -0.39
CA SER A 122 -7.17 18.11 0.93
C SER A 122 -6.92 17.15 2.09
N GLU A 123 -7.22 15.87 1.92
CA GLU A 123 -6.91 14.81 2.91
C GLU A 123 -5.39 14.57 3.07
N ASN A 124 -4.60 15.01 2.08
CA ASN A 124 -3.15 14.92 2.11
C ASN A 124 -2.48 16.19 2.68
N ASN A 125 -3.24 17.23 3.05
CA ASN A 125 -2.67 18.45 3.64
C ASN A 125 -1.95 18.12 4.96
N PRO A 126 -0.60 18.23 5.03
CA PRO A 126 0.12 18.03 6.28
C PRO A 126 0.05 19.31 7.14
N GLU A 127 0.09 19.16 8.47
CA GLU A 127 0.10 20.32 9.38
C GLU A 127 1.32 21.23 9.14
N SER A 128 2.45 20.66 8.76
CA SER A 128 3.68 21.39 8.46
C SER A 128 3.68 22.09 7.12
N GLY A 129 2.80 21.70 6.22
CA GLY A 129 2.82 22.14 4.82
C GLY A 129 3.92 21.49 3.98
N ILE A 130 4.72 20.56 4.50
CA ILE A 130 5.76 19.84 3.76
C ILE A 130 5.21 18.51 3.27
N PHE A 131 5.21 18.31 1.95
CA PHE A 131 4.66 17.12 1.33
C PHE A 131 5.65 16.51 0.34
N GLY A 132 6.26 15.37 0.73
CA GLY A 132 7.12 14.59 -0.16
C GLY A 132 6.28 13.75 -1.11
N ILE A 133 6.60 13.75 -2.38
CA ILE A 133 5.95 12.94 -3.41
C ILE A 133 6.93 11.89 -3.92
N GLU A 134 6.46 10.66 -3.99
CA GLU A 134 7.23 9.51 -4.44
C GLU A 134 7.75 9.66 -5.88
N PRO A 135 8.83 8.96 -6.24
CA PRO A 135 9.39 8.99 -7.59
C PRO A 135 8.37 8.58 -8.65
N VAL A 136 8.28 9.37 -9.71
CA VAL A 136 7.51 9.11 -10.94
C VAL A 136 8.48 8.76 -12.05
N ASN A 137 8.26 7.63 -12.72
CA ASN A 137 9.17 7.12 -13.74
C ASN A 137 9.28 8.02 -14.97
N GLY A 138 10.51 8.18 -15.48
CA GLY A 138 10.83 8.98 -16.66
C GLY A 138 11.51 10.30 -16.32
N ASP A 139 11.88 11.00 -17.37
CA ASP A 139 12.68 12.23 -17.33
C ASP A 139 11.88 13.51 -17.58
N GLU A 140 10.58 13.38 -17.82
CA GLU A 140 9.66 14.50 -17.98
C GLU A 140 8.34 14.25 -17.26
N LEU A 141 7.95 15.19 -16.42
CA LEU A 141 6.82 15.17 -15.52
C LEU A 141 5.88 16.35 -15.77
N ILE A 142 4.57 16.12 -15.87
CA ILE A 142 3.55 17.16 -15.73
C ILE A 142 3.05 17.13 -14.28
N VAL A 143 3.10 18.28 -13.63
CA VAL A 143 2.37 18.55 -12.38
C VAL A 143 1.07 19.21 -12.77
N GLN A 144 -0.06 18.56 -12.52
CA GLN A 144 -1.40 19.11 -12.83
C GLN A 144 -2.18 19.32 -11.55
N TYR A 145 -2.58 20.54 -11.30
CA TYR A 145 -3.44 20.93 -10.20
C TYR A 145 -4.81 21.34 -10.72
N GLU A 146 -5.85 20.79 -10.15
CA GLU A 146 -7.24 21.00 -10.51
C GLU A 146 -7.99 21.56 -9.30
N GLU A 147 -8.64 22.72 -9.48
CA GLU A 147 -9.35 23.43 -8.40
C GLU A 147 -10.76 23.82 -8.87
N PRO A 148 -11.82 23.43 -8.14
CA PRO A 148 -13.16 23.94 -8.41
C PRO A 148 -13.22 25.48 -8.32
N VAL A 149 -14.03 26.13 -9.16
CA VAL A 149 -14.15 27.58 -9.14
C VAL A 149 -14.65 28.12 -7.80
N ASN A 150 -15.55 27.37 -7.14
CA ASN A 150 -16.14 27.76 -5.86
C ASN A 150 -15.46 27.01 -4.70
N VAL A 151 -14.31 27.48 -4.26
CA VAL A 151 -13.56 26.93 -3.13
C VAL A 151 -13.60 27.88 -1.92
N THR A 152 -13.40 27.36 -0.72
CA THR A 152 -13.36 28.15 0.51
C THR A 152 -12.10 29.00 0.63
N PHE A 153 -11.01 28.56 0.01
CA PHE A 153 -9.75 29.29 -0.14
C PHE A 153 -9.02 28.75 -1.38
N PRO A 154 -8.22 29.57 -2.08
CA PRO A 154 -7.41 29.10 -3.18
C PRO A 154 -6.30 28.17 -2.69
N GLY A 155 -6.03 27.09 -3.44
CA GLY A 155 -4.94 26.20 -3.11
C GLY A 155 -3.57 26.88 -3.22
N GLU A 156 -2.67 26.51 -2.32
CA GLU A 156 -1.31 27.05 -2.27
C GLU A 156 -0.30 25.89 -2.10
N PHE A 157 0.76 25.94 -2.88
CA PHE A 157 1.93 25.09 -2.73
C PHE A 157 3.13 25.67 -3.50
N LYS A 158 4.31 25.27 -3.06
CA LYS A 158 5.58 25.57 -3.71
C LYS A 158 6.35 24.28 -3.93
N ILE A 159 6.69 23.94 -5.16
CA ILE A 159 7.68 22.91 -5.45
C ILE A 159 9.03 23.49 -5.02
N SER A 160 9.61 22.94 -3.96
CA SER A 160 10.86 23.41 -3.38
C SER A 160 12.07 22.55 -3.81
N LYS A 161 11.84 21.29 -4.12
CA LYS A 161 12.87 20.36 -4.57
C LYS A 161 12.40 19.52 -5.74
N VAL A 162 13.31 19.34 -6.71
CA VAL A 162 13.19 18.39 -7.83
C VAL A 162 14.40 17.47 -7.76
N SER A 163 14.16 16.18 -7.57
CA SER A 163 15.22 15.17 -7.46
C SER A 163 15.30 14.34 -8.74
N HIS A 164 16.48 14.31 -9.34
CA HIS A 164 16.84 13.58 -10.54
C HIS A 164 17.43 12.22 -10.15
N ASP A 165 16.69 11.15 -10.34
CA ASP A 165 17.16 9.79 -10.10
C ASP A 165 18.19 9.37 -11.16
N PHE A 166 19.44 9.16 -10.73
CA PHE A 166 20.54 8.72 -11.60
C PHE A 166 20.86 7.22 -11.44
N ILE A 167 20.10 6.49 -10.60
CA ILE A 167 20.28 5.06 -10.30
C ILE A 167 19.17 4.20 -10.92
N GLY A 168 17.93 4.68 -10.89
CA GLY A 168 16.74 3.92 -11.27
C GLY A 168 16.20 3.06 -10.13
N ILE A 169 15.87 3.66 -8.98
CA ILE A 169 15.39 2.92 -7.80
C ILE A 169 13.94 2.41 -7.94
N THR A 170 13.24 2.82 -8.98
CA THR A 170 11.88 2.36 -9.27
C THR A 170 11.88 1.13 -10.16
N ALA A 171 10.95 0.24 -9.94
CA ALA A 171 10.85 -1.07 -10.60
C ALA A 171 10.63 -1.04 -12.11
N TYR A 172 10.29 0.12 -12.67
CA TYR A 172 9.82 0.24 -14.04
C TYR A 172 10.90 0.03 -15.12
N ASN A 173 12.17 0.24 -14.78
CA ASN A 173 13.25 0.11 -15.76
C ASN A 173 13.88 -1.28 -15.74
N THR A 174 13.61 -2.09 -16.77
CA THR A 174 14.25 -3.38 -17.02
C THR A 174 15.77 -3.31 -17.19
N HIS A 175 16.34 -2.09 -17.23
CA HIS A 175 17.77 -1.80 -17.38
C HIS A 175 18.24 -0.93 -16.22
N ARG A 176 18.14 -1.40 -14.98
CA ARG A 176 18.76 -0.73 -13.83
C ARG A 176 20.28 -0.79 -13.99
N PRO A 177 20.98 0.31 -14.28
CA PRO A 177 22.44 0.28 -14.35
C PRO A 177 23.07 0.05 -12.98
N MET A 178 22.36 0.44 -11.92
CA MET A 178 22.71 0.25 -10.51
C MET A 178 21.42 0.19 -9.69
N GLY A 179 21.47 -0.28 -8.43
CA GLY A 179 20.27 -0.29 -7.55
C GLY A 179 19.63 -1.68 -7.42
N VAL A 180 20.28 -2.70 -7.97
CA VAL A 180 20.04 -4.09 -7.59
C VAL A 180 21.06 -4.44 -6.52
N SER A 181 20.60 -4.95 -5.40
CA SER A 181 21.48 -5.44 -4.33
C SER A 181 22.40 -6.54 -4.84
N GLY A 182 23.54 -6.71 -4.19
CA GLY A 182 24.49 -7.76 -4.54
C GLY A 182 23.85 -9.14 -4.55
N ASN A 183 24.38 -10.05 -5.37
CA ASN A 183 23.81 -11.38 -5.61
C ASN A 183 23.83 -12.33 -4.41
N CYS A 184 24.49 -11.96 -3.32
CA CYS A 184 24.47 -12.70 -2.06
C CYS A 184 23.28 -12.36 -1.17
N ASN A 185 22.54 -11.28 -1.50
CA ASN A 185 21.35 -10.89 -0.74
C ASN A 185 20.19 -11.86 -0.98
N VAL A 186 19.53 -12.24 0.09
CA VAL A 186 18.45 -13.23 0.08
C VAL A 186 17.11 -12.53 0.17
N ASN A 187 16.17 -12.84 -0.72
CA ASN A 187 14.82 -12.31 -0.65
C ASN A 187 14.13 -12.72 0.65
N VAL A 188 13.38 -11.81 1.26
CA VAL A 188 12.71 -12.03 2.56
C VAL A 188 11.67 -13.17 2.51
N ASN A 189 11.20 -13.57 1.34
CA ASN A 189 10.26 -14.67 1.14
C ASN A 189 10.96 -16.03 0.86
N CYS A 190 12.27 -16.15 1.12
CA CYS A 190 12.99 -17.42 1.10
C CYS A 190 12.85 -18.18 2.42
N ASP A 191 12.96 -19.51 2.35
CA ASP A 191 12.77 -20.40 3.50
C ASP A 191 13.63 -20.08 4.73
N VAL A 192 14.80 -19.46 4.53
CA VAL A 192 15.68 -19.04 5.63
C VAL A 192 15.05 -17.98 6.54
N ALA A 193 14.03 -17.27 6.07
CA ALA A 193 13.28 -16.26 6.81
C ALA A 193 11.92 -16.78 7.34
N ASN A 194 11.64 -18.08 7.21
CA ASN A 194 10.38 -18.66 7.68
C ASN A 194 10.18 -18.41 9.18
N GLY A 195 8.95 -17.99 9.51
CA GLY A 195 8.56 -17.61 10.87
C GLY A 195 8.85 -16.16 11.22
N TYR A 196 9.42 -15.35 10.32
CA TYR A 196 9.63 -13.91 10.49
C TYR A 196 8.63 -13.05 9.69
N GLU A 197 7.49 -13.61 9.27
CA GLU A 197 6.48 -12.95 8.43
C GLU A 197 5.95 -11.68 9.09
N ASN A 198 5.65 -11.72 10.38
CA ASN A 198 5.22 -10.56 11.14
C ASN A 198 6.32 -9.48 11.20
N ASN A 199 7.56 -9.89 11.43
CA ASN A 199 8.71 -8.97 11.46
C ASN A 199 8.93 -8.32 10.09
N ARG A 200 8.79 -9.10 9.00
CA ARG A 200 8.81 -8.63 7.62
C ARG A 200 7.77 -7.53 7.38
N ASP A 201 6.54 -7.74 7.86
CA ASP A 201 5.43 -6.79 7.68
C ASP A 201 5.58 -5.51 8.55
N ALA A 202 6.54 -5.48 9.49
CA ALA A 202 6.90 -4.28 10.25
C ALA A 202 7.92 -3.38 9.53
N VAL A 203 8.69 -3.91 8.58
CA VAL A 203 9.81 -3.21 7.93
C VAL A 203 9.34 -2.50 6.67
N CYS A 204 9.81 -1.26 6.46
CA CYS A 204 9.53 -0.49 5.25
C CYS A 204 10.81 0.14 4.68
N ARG A 205 10.78 0.43 3.37
CA ARG A 205 11.76 1.28 2.71
C ARG A 205 11.40 2.74 2.96
N ILE A 206 12.39 3.55 3.28
CA ILE A 206 12.22 5.00 3.47
C ILE A 206 12.92 5.73 2.32
N ILE A 207 12.21 6.63 1.64
CA ILE A 207 12.77 7.57 0.67
C ILE A 207 12.79 8.95 1.32
N ILE A 208 13.96 9.56 1.44
CA ILE A 208 14.14 10.86 2.08
C ILE A 208 14.78 11.79 1.05
N ILE A 209 13.94 12.52 0.29
CA ILE A 209 14.36 13.45 -0.78
C ILE A 209 15.17 12.72 -1.87
N SER A 210 16.47 12.52 -1.68
CA SER A 210 17.40 11.87 -2.62
C SER A 210 18.09 10.63 -2.06
N GLU A 211 17.68 10.20 -0.88
CA GLU A 211 18.32 9.13 -0.11
C GLU A 211 17.34 8.00 0.17
N VAL A 212 17.85 6.78 0.30
CA VAL A 212 17.06 5.60 0.72
C VAL A 212 17.64 5.03 2.00
N CYS A 213 16.74 4.67 2.90
CA CYS A 213 17.01 3.97 4.16
C CYS A 213 15.96 2.88 4.40
N THR A 214 16.09 2.19 5.52
CA THR A 214 15.14 1.21 6.05
C THR A 214 14.59 1.70 7.40
N GLY A 215 13.36 1.33 7.74
CA GLY A 215 12.79 1.59 9.06
C GLY A 215 11.86 0.47 9.49
N ILE A 216 11.52 0.48 10.78
CA ILE A 216 10.67 -0.52 11.39
C ILE A 216 9.60 0.12 12.29
N LEU A 217 8.34 -0.31 12.11
CA LEU A 217 7.24 0.06 12.98
C LEU A 217 7.37 -0.60 14.35
N MET A 218 7.16 0.18 15.43
CA MET A 218 7.40 -0.22 16.81
C MET A 218 6.12 -0.26 17.63
N ASN A 219 5.94 -1.34 18.40
CA ASN A 219 4.90 -1.42 19.42
C ASN A 219 5.32 -0.65 20.69
N ASN A 220 4.33 -0.13 21.42
CA ASN A 220 4.49 0.51 22.71
C ASN A 220 3.72 -0.22 23.82
N THR A 221 4.04 0.05 25.08
CA THR A 221 3.45 -0.64 26.24
C THR A 221 1.94 -0.44 26.36
N ALA A 222 1.39 0.66 25.84
CA ALA A 222 -0.07 0.89 25.82
C ALA A 222 -0.78 0.08 24.72
N LYS A 223 -0.05 -0.51 23.75
CA LYS A 223 -0.59 -1.28 22.62
C LYS A 223 -1.72 -0.54 21.90
N ASN A 224 -1.58 0.78 21.76
CA ASN A 224 -2.63 1.68 21.27
C ASN A 224 -2.57 1.96 19.76
N GLY A 225 -1.70 1.23 19.03
CA GLY A 225 -1.61 1.35 17.56
C GLY A 225 -0.96 2.64 17.05
N ILE A 226 -0.35 3.46 17.91
CA ILE A 226 0.39 4.64 17.44
C ILE A 226 1.55 4.18 16.55
N PRO A 227 1.62 4.67 15.28
CA PRO A 227 2.59 4.18 14.31
C PRO A 227 3.97 4.84 14.52
N TYR A 228 4.63 4.47 15.61
CA TYR A 228 6.03 4.81 15.79
C TYR A 228 6.90 4.00 14.84
N LEU A 229 7.90 4.66 14.25
CA LEU A 229 8.86 4.02 13.34
C LEU A 229 10.27 4.38 13.79
N LEU A 230 11.10 3.36 13.95
CA LEU A 230 12.51 3.49 14.32
C LEU A 230 13.37 3.36 13.06
N THR A 231 14.38 4.20 12.95
CA THR A 231 15.40 4.22 11.89
C THR A 231 16.71 4.81 12.42
N ALA A 232 17.72 4.94 11.57
CA ALA A 232 18.97 5.57 11.93
C ALA A 232 18.88 7.11 11.97
N SER A 233 19.67 7.75 12.86
CA SER A 233 19.74 9.22 12.93
C SER A 233 20.34 9.83 11.67
N HIS A 234 21.34 9.20 11.07
CA HIS A 234 21.89 9.69 9.83
C HIS A 234 20.90 9.67 8.65
N CYS A 235 19.82 8.90 8.73
CA CYS A 235 18.71 8.94 7.78
C CYS A 235 17.77 10.13 8.05
N ILE A 236 17.21 10.20 9.26
CA ILE A 236 16.24 11.25 9.64
C ILE A 236 16.73 11.88 10.95
N ASN A 237 17.40 13.01 10.89
CA ASN A 237 17.95 13.71 12.06
C ASN A 237 17.27 15.04 12.38
N ASN A 238 16.29 15.44 11.60
CA ASN A 238 15.57 16.70 11.80
C ASN A 238 14.12 16.58 11.31
N GLU A 239 13.30 17.54 11.71
CA GLU A 239 11.86 17.55 11.39
C GLU A 239 11.60 17.65 9.88
N TYR A 240 12.36 18.46 9.14
CA TYR A 240 12.18 18.61 7.69
C TYR A 240 12.36 17.27 6.95
N LYS A 241 13.40 16.49 7.29
CA LYS A 241 13.59 15.15 6.73
C LYS A 241 12.45 14.20 7.13
N ALA A 242 11.97 14.28 8.38
CA ALA A 242 10.86 13.47 8.86
C ALA A 242 9.55 13.77 8.11
N GLU A 243 9.26 15.04 7.89
CA GLU A 243 8.05 15.50 7.19
C GLU A 243 8.09 15.20 5.69
N ALA A 244 9.26 15.32 5.05
CA ALA A 244 9.44 15.02 3.63
C ALA A 244 9.62 13.51 3.33
N ALA A 245 9.76 12.66 4.35
CA ALA A 245 10.00 11.24 4.17
C ALA A 245 8.78 10.49 3.60
N ILE A 246 9.05 9.49 2.78
CA ILE A 246 8.07 8.60 2.18
C ILE A 246 8.38 7.19 2.66
N PHE A 247 7.37 6.49 3.16
CA PHE A 247 7.45 5.16 3.74
C PHE A 247 6.75 4.17 2.82
N LEU A 248 7.49 3.24 2.24
CA LEU A 248 6.98 2.24 1.31
C LEU A 248 6.92 0.88 1.99
N PHE A 249 5.70 0.39 2.24
CA PHE A 249 5.42 -0.87 2.92
C PHE A 249 5.34 -2.03 1.93
N ASN A 250 5.73 -3.23 2.39
CA ASN A 250 5.64 -4.49 1.64
C ASN A 250 6.29 -4.42 0.25
N TYR A 251 7.33 -3.59 0.10
CA TYR A 251 8.15 -3.55 -1.10
C TYR A 251 9.09 -4.77 -1.08
N GLU A 252 8.57 -5.89 -1.53
CA GLU A 252 9.23 -7.19 -1.47
C GLU A 252 8.93 -8.02 -2.71
N SER A 253 9.88 -8.85 -3.14
CA SER A 253 9.61 -9.84 -4.17
C SER A 253 8.67 -10.90 -3.59
N PRO A 254 7.59 -11.28 -4.29
CA PRO A 254 6.72 -12.36 -3.84
C PRO A 254 7.41 -13.74 -3.89
N TYR A 255 8.61 -13.82 -4.46
CA TYR A 255 9.32 -15.08 -4.72
C TYR A 255 10.69 -15.11 -4.07
N CYS A 256 11.18 -16.32 -3.77
CA CYS A 256 12.55 -16.53 -3.28
C CYS A 256 13.62 -16.32 -4.36
N SER A 257 13.30 -16.44 -5.64
CA SER A 257 14.29 -16.33 -6.72
C SER A 257 14.97 -14.96 -6.71
N SER A 258 16.29 -14.94 -6.54
CA SER A 258 17.08 -13.76 -6.26
C SER A 258 17.66 -13.08 -7.49
N TYR A 259 17.52 -13.61 -8.68
CA TYR A 259 18.32 -13.11 -9.80
C TYR A 259 17.55 -12.88 -11.09
N ASN A 260 17.65 -11.63 -11.60
CA ASN A 260 17.38 -11.24 -12.99
C ASN A 260 15.98 -11.45 -13.59
N SER A 261 14.92 -11.39 -12.80
CA SER A 261 13.61 -11.22 -13.42
C SER A 261 13.08 -9.80 -13.15
N PRO A 262 13.06 -8.93 -14.16
CA PRO A 262 12.53 -7.57 -14.03
C PRO A 262 11.03 -7.52 -13.68
N SER A 263 10.33 -8.63 -13.81
CA SER A 263 8.90 -8.78 -13.46
C SER A 263 8.63 -9.09 -12.00
N ILE A 264 9.65 -9.12 -11.13
CA ILE A 264 9.52 -9.56 -9.72
C ILE A 264 9.76 -8.40 -8.74
N ASP A 265 9.77 -7.19 -9.20
CA ASP A 265 9.86 -6.02 -8.33
C ASP A 265 8.61 -5.89 -7.47
N GLY A 266 8.81 -5.41 -6.25
CA GLY A 266 7.74 -5.31 -5.26
C GLY A 266 6.67 -4.28 -5.64
N ASP A 267 5.53 -4.41 -4.97
CA ASP A 267 4.41 -3.47 -5.11
C ASP A 267 4.78 -2.10 -4.51
N VAL A 268 4.76 -1.07 -5.34
CA VAL A 268 5.04 0.33 -4.93
C VAL A 268 3.77 1.10 -4.54
N SER A 269 2.60 0.50 -4.59
CA SER A 269 1.33 1.18 -4.32
C SER A 269 1.08 1.48 -2.84
N ARG A 270 1.83 0.85 -1.93
CA ARG A 270 1.62 0.94 -0.48
C ARG A 270 2.56 1.97 0.15
N SER A 271 2.45 3.22 -0.27
CA SER A 271 3.26 4.32 0.24
C SER A 271 2.50 5.24 1.20
N MET A 272 3.24 5.90 2.08
CA MET A 272 2.75 6.96 2.98
C MET A 272 3.76 8.08 3.01
N SER A 273 3.31 9.32 3.20
CA SER A 273 4.18 10.49 3.30
C SER A 273 4.05 11.17 4.65
N GLY A 274 5.19 11.63 5.12
CA GLY A 274 5.29 12.48 6.27
C GLY A 274 5.24 11.76 7.61
N SER A 275 6.05 12.27 8.50
CA SER A 275 6.12 11.86 9.91
C SER A 275 6.58 13.04 10.74
N SER A 276 6.47 12.94 12.06
CA SER A 276 7.04 13.91 13.00
C SER A 276 8.14 13.26 13.82
N LEU A 277 9.28 13.95 13.99
CA LEU A 277 10.42 13.46 14.75
C LEU A 277 10.08 13.47 16.25
N LYS A 278 10.28 12.36 16.94
CA LYS A 278 9.99 12.20 18.36
C LYS A 278 11.24 12.14 19.20
N ALA A 279 12.22 11.37 18.76
CA ALA A 279 13.52 11.29 19.43
C ALA A 279 14.62 11.00 18.42
N THR A 280 15.81 11.56 18.66
CA THR A 280 17.03 11.28 17.88
C THR A 280 18.25 11.46 18.75
N PHE A 281 19.28 10.62 18.54
CA PHE A 281 20.55 10.76 19.23
C PHE A 281 21.69 10.23 18.39
N ASP A 282 22.49 11.13 17.85
CA ASP A 282 23.55 10.86 16.88
C ASP A 282 24.63 9.90 17.40
N SER A 283 25.00 9.98 18.71
CA SER A 283 26.03 9.10 19.27
C SER A 283 25.62 7.63 19.36
N LEU A 284 24.34 7.30 19.26
CA LEU A 284 23.80 5.95 19.12
C LEU A 284 23.13 5.73 17.75
N ASP A 285 23.06 6.78 16.94
CA ASP A 285 22.55 6.74 15.59
C ASP A 285 21.10 6.19 15.47
N PHE A 286 20.22 6.58 16.36
CA PHE A 286 18.81 6.23 16.24
C PHE A 286 17.91 7.45 16.04
N SER A 287 16.81 7.27 15.34
CA SER A 287 15.69 8.21 15.27
C SER A 287 14.37 7.49 15.35
N LEU A 288 13.50 7.99 16.22
CA LEU A 288 12.12 7.59 16.33
C LEU A 288 11.23 8.67 15.73
N VAL A 289 10.46 8.31 14.74
CA VAL A 289 9.42 9.19 14.17
C VAL A 289 8.03 8.60 14.44
N ARG A 290 7.01 9.44 14.38
CA ARG A 290 5.62 9.02 14.35
C ARG A 290 5.07 9.34 12.97
N LEU A 291 4.59 8.35 12.25
CA LEU A 291 3.91 8.58 10.96
C LEU A 291 2.72 9.51 11.18
N ASN A 292 2.48 10.41 10.24
CA ASN A 292 1.37 11.37 10.32
C ASN A 292 0.02 10.66 10.37
N GLN A 293 -0.05 9.43 9.88
CA GLN A 293 -1.27 8.65 9.82
C GLN A 293 -1.00 7.18 10.11
N ILE A 294 -2.04 6.47 10.54
CA ILE A 294 -1.98 5.02 10.74
C ILE A 294 -2.00 4.34 9.38
N PRO A 295 -1.04 3.41 9.10
CA PRO A 295 -1.08 2.65 7.86
C PRO A 295 -2.43 1.96 7.64
N PRO A 296 -2.97 2.00 6.40
CA PRO A 296 -4.22 1.32 6.09
C PRO A 296 -4.14 -0.19 6.36
N TYR A 297 -5.27 -0.81 6.69
CA TYR A 297 -5.35 -2.25 7.01
C TYR A 297 -4.80 -3.15 5.90
N ASN A 298 -5.01 -2.78 4.62
CA ASN A 298 -4.53 -3.53 3.46
C ASN A 298 -3.00 -3.47 3.27
N TYR A 299 -2.30 -2.63 4.05
CA TYR A 299 -0.83 -2.63 4.11
C TYR A 299 -0.29 -3.78 4.98
N ARG A 300 -1.15 -4.51 5.69
CA ARG A 300 -0.80 -5.65 6.56
C ARG A 300 0.37 -5.34 7.49
N THR A 301 0.39 -4.17 8.08
CA THR A 301 1.50 -3.73 8.90
C THR A 301 1.48 -4.36 10.29
N TYR A 302 2.67 -4.63 10.80
CA TYR A 302 2.91 -5.15 12.12
C TYR A 302 3.72 -4.15 12.94
N LEU A 303 3.39 -3.95 14.20
CA LEU A 303 4.19 -3.19 15.14
C LEU A 303 5.13 -4.17 15.85
N ALA A 304 6.42 -4.07 15.59
CA ALA A 304 7.42 -5.00 16.13
C ALA A 304 7.54 -4.90 17.65
N GLY A 305 7.69 -6.05 18.28
CA GLY A 305 8.11 -6.14 19.67
C GLY A 305 9.61 -5.86 19.81
N TRP A 306 10.04 -5.63 21.03
CA TRP A 306 11.41 -5.28 21.33
C TRP A 306 11.94 -5.94 22.60
N ASN A 307 13.27 -6.04 22.69
CA ASN A 307 14.01 -6.52 23.82
C ASN A 307 15.11 -5.50 24.18
N ARG A 308 14.99 -4.89 25.36
CA ARG A 308 15.97 -3.90 25.85
C ARG A 308 16.97 -4.46 26.85
N MET A 309 17.11 -5.77 26.94
CA MET A 309 18.19 -6.37 27.70
C MET A 309 19.52 -6.16 26.97
N ASN A 310 20.51 -5.65 27.66
CA ASN A 310 21.86 -5.48 27.10
C ASN A 310 22.66 -6.80 27.17
N ILE A 311 22.08 -7.86 26.61
CA ILE A 311 22.63 -9.22 26.55
C ILE A 311 22.66 -9.63 25.09
N PRO A 312 23.82 -10.10 24.56
CA PRO A 312 23.89 -10.57 23.18
C PRO A 312 22.89 -11.71 22.95
N PRO A 313 22.14 -11.71 21.83
CA PRO A 313 21.33 -12.84 21.43
C PRO A 313 22.23 -14.02 21.02
N THR A 314 21.68 -15.22 20.94
CA THR A 314 22.39 -16.41 20.45
C THR A 314 22.51 -16.43 18.94
N THR A 315 21.54 -15.88 18.25
CA THR A 315 21.49 -15.70 16.80
C THR A 315 20.76 -14.40 16.50
N SER A 316 21.00 -13.81 15.34
CA SER A 316 20.31 -12.61 14.92
C SER A 316 19.93 -12.62 13.44
N LEU A 317 18.90 -11.83 13.11
CA LEU A 317 18.39 -11.68 11.76
C LEU A 317 18.07 -10.21 11.50
N SER A 318 18.49 -9.70 10.35
CA SER A 318 18.13 -8.36 9.87
C SER A 318 17.23 -8.46 8.65
N ILE A 319 16.23 -7.56 8.58
CA ILE A 319 15.35 -7.38 7.40
C ILE A 319 15.52 -5.95 6.93
N HIS A 320 15.86 -5.75 5.64
CA HIS A 320 16.29 -4.45 5.17
C HIS A 320 16.12 -4.27 3.65
N HIS A 321 16.42 -3.07 3.14
CA HIS A 321 16.34 -2.68 1.72
C HIS A 321 17.71 -2.27 1.16
N PRO A 322 18.61 -3.23 0.89
CA PRO A 322 19.96 -2.92 0.40
C PRO A 322 19.89 -2.30 -0.99
N LEU A 323 20.63 -1.21 -1.22
CA LEU A 323 20.63 -0.40 -2.44
C LEU A 323 19.23 0.05 -2.90
N GLY A 324 18.29 0.15 -1.94
CA GLY A 324 16.90 0.47 -2.23
C GLY A 324 16.13 -0.64 -2.96
N ASP A 325 16.69 -1.85 -3.01
CA ASP A 325 16.08 -3.03 -3.62
C ASP A 325 14.87 -3.54 -2.81
N VAL A 326 14.17 -4.53 -3.33
CA VAL A 326 13.12 -5.24 -2.61
C VAL A 326 13.67 -5.79 -1.29
N LYS A 327 12.79 -5.99 -0.34
CA LYS A 327 13.13 -6.43 1.02
C LYS A 327 13.97 -7.71 1.03
N LYS A 328 15.09 -7.67 1.73
CA LYS A 328 16.05 -8.75 1.88
C LYS A 328 16.23 -9.14 3.34
N VAL A 329 16.86 -10.28 3.56
CA VAL A 329 17.20 -10.80 4.87
C VAL A 329 18.69 -11.14 4.96
N ALA A 330 19.30 -10.82 6.10
CA ALA A 330 20.64 -11.26 6.48
C ALA A 330 20.59 -11.97 7.84
N ILE A 331 21.32 -13.09 7.98
CA ILE A 331 21.27 -13.95 9.17
C ILE A 331 22.68 -14.16 9.68
N ASP A 332 22.86 -13.94 10.99
CA ASP A 332 24.02 -14.31 11.79
C ASP A 332 23.62 -15.43 12.76
N GLN A 333 24.25 -16.59 12.61
CA GLN A 333 24.01 -17.77 13.45
C GLN A 333 24.85 -17.73 14.74
N ASP A 334 25.77 -16.80 14.84
CA ASP A 334 26.61 -16.59 16.02
C ASP A 334 26.09 -15.41 16.87
N ALA A 335 26.57 -15.32 18.09
CA ALA A 335 26.23 -14.21 18.97
C ALA A 335 27.02 -12.94 18.57
N PRO A 336 26.37 -11.80 18.31
CA PRO A 336 27.09 -10.55 18.09
C PRO A 336 27.83 -10.12 19.33
N ILE A 337 28.94 -9.41 19.14
CA ILE A 337 29.71 -8.87 20.25
C ILE A 337 29.36 -7.40 20.53
N THR A 338 29.67 -6.96 21.75
CA THR A 338 29.60 -5.54 22.11
C THR A 338 30.85 -4.82 21.60
N ASP A 339 30.65 -3.74 20.84
CA ASP A 339 31.76 -2.97 20.30
C ASP A 339 31.40 -1.47 20.12
N THR A 340 32.41 -0.69 19.73
CA THR A 340 32.29 0.73 19.40
C THR A 340 32.45 0.90 17.89
N TYR A 341 31.38 1.38 17.23
CA TYR A 341 31.51 1.76 15.83
C TYR A 341 32.44 2.96 15.68
N LYS A 342 33.34 2.92 14.74
CA LYS A 342 34.35 3.96 14.49
C LYS A 342 34.19 4.50 13.07
N ASP A 343 33.83 5.76 13.01
CA ASP A 343 33.78 6.55 11.78
C ASP A 343 34.12 8.01 12.12
N TYR A 344 33.88 8.95 11.24
CA TYR A 344 34.06 10.39 11.46
C TYR A 344 33.17 10.97 12.57
N VAL A 345 32.09 10.27 12.94
CA VAL A 345 31.21 10.61 14.06
C VAL A 345 31.70 9.98 15.34
N GLN A 346 31.64 10.74 16.46
CA GLN A 346 31.95 10.19 17.77
C GLN A 346 30.78 9.39 18.32
N TYR A 347 30.79 8.10 18.09
CA TYR A 347 29.78 7.17 18.60
C TYR A 347 30.03 6.78 20.06
N LEU A 348 28.95 6.32 20.72
CA LEU A 348 29.00 5.88 22.11
C LEU A 348 29.90 4.65 22.26
N HIS A 349 30.82 4.67 23.21
CA HIS A 349 31.69 3.55 23.52
C HIS A 349 30.85 2.32 23.92
N ASN A 350 31.13 1.16 23.30
CA ASN A 350 30.38 -0.08 23.47
C ASN A 350 28.86 0.05 23.19
N GLY A 351 28.49 1.02 22.37
CA GLY A 351 27.10 1.34 22.04
C GLY A 351 26.45 0.44 21.00
N PHE A 352 27.18 -0.54 20.45
CA PHE A 352 26.76 -1.26 19.26
C PHE A 352 26.86 -2.78 19.43
N TRP A 353 25.95 -3.48 18.79
CA TRP A 353 26.09 -4.88 18.43
C TRP A 353 26.93 -4.96 17.18
N HIS A 354 28.05 -5.69 17.23
CA HIS A 354 28.93 -5.91 16.09
C HIS A 354 28.72 -7.34 15.57
N ILE A 355 28.16 -7.44 14.37
CA ILE A 355 28.09 -8.68 13.59
C ILE A 355 29.45 -8.90 12.94
N ILE A 356 30.13 -9.95 13.35
CA ILE A 356 31.47 -10.26 12.83
C ILE A 356 31.39 -10.79 11.40
N SER A 357 30.41 -11.65 11.12
CA SER A 357 30.20 -12.23 9.79
C SER A 357 28.75 -12.70 9.60
N TRP A 358 28.21 -12.52 8.41
CA TRP A 358 26.91 -13.05 8.02
C TRP A 358 27.04 -14.42 7.36
N GLU A 359 26.23 -15.41 7.77
CA GLU A 359 26.11 -16.69 7.09
C GLU A 359 25.26 -16.57 5.83
N TYR A 360 24.16 -15.80 5.91
CA TYR A 360 23.24 -15.56 4.77
C TYR A 360 23.02 -14.08 4.57
N GLY A 361 23.05 -13.64 3.32
CA GLY A 361 22.86 -12.26 2.98
C GLY A 361 23.99 -11.35 3.48
N VAL A 362 23.79 -10.03 3.38
CA VAL A 362 24.65 -8.96 3.92
C VAL A 362 23.83 -7.70 4.00
N THR A 363 24.34 -6.64 4.65
CA THR A 363 23.78 -5.29 4.50
C THR A 363 24.58 -4.49 3.47
N GLU A 364 23.93 -3.53 2.82
CA GLU A 364 24.55 -2.59 1.88
C GLU A 364 23.97 -1.18 2.11
N GLY A 365 24.44 -0.16 1.40
CA GLY A 365 23.83 1.17 1.45
C GLY A 365 22.30 1.10 1.27
N GLY A 366 21.53 1.89 2.02
CA GLY A 366 20.05 1.77 2.05
C GLY A 366 19.49 0.81 3.11
N SER A 367 20.33 -0.13 3.61
CA SER A 367 19.97 -0.97 4.77
C SER A 367 19.98 -0.21 6.09
N SER A 368 20.55 1.00 6.12
CA SER A 368 20.61 1.91 7.27
C SER A 368 19.26 2.05 7.96
N GLY A 369 19.23 1.88 9.30
CA GLY A 369 18.00 1.84 10.09
C GLY A 369 17.26 0.51 10.04
N GLY A 370 17.75 -0.48 9.28
CA GLY A 370 17.19 -1.83 9.25
C GLY A 370 17.30 -2.52 10.62
N PRO A 371 16.25 -3.21 11.08
CA PRO A 371 16.24 -3.84 12.39
C PRO A 371 17.18 -5.04 12.51
N LEU A 372 17.71 -5.27 13.71
CA LEU A 372 18.30 -6.52 14.15
C LEU A 372 17.35 -7.18 15.15
N PHE A 373 16.95 -8.41 14.89
CA PHE A 373 16.08 -9.23 15.75
C PHE A 373 16.88 -10.31 16.48
N ASP A 374 16.49 -10.57 17.73
CA ASP A 374 16.98 -11.70 18.50
C ASP A 374 16.28 -13.03 18.09
N GLN A 375 16.72 -14.15 18.64
CA GLN A 375 16.14 -15.48 18.42
C GLN A 375 14.65 -15.58 18.83
N ASN A 376 14.14 -14.62 19.60
CA ASN A 376 12.72 -14.52 19.98
C ASN A 376 11.95 -13.54 19.09
N LYS A 377 12.55 -13.11 17.96
CA LYS A 377 11.96 -12.20 16.98
C LYS A 377 11.63 -10.81 17.53
N ARG A 378 12.34 -10.38 18.58
CA ARG A 378 12.22 -9.02 19.15
C ARG A 378 13.37 -8.15 18.70
N LEU A 379 13.08 -6.91 18.38
CA LEU A 379 14.08 -5.93 17.99
C LEU A 379 15.07 -5.68 19.14
N ILE A 380 16.36 -5.66 18.82
CA ILE A 380 17.46 -5.35 19.76
C ILE A 380 18.35 -4.20 19.28
N GLY A 381 18.14 -3.68 18.07
CA GLY A 381 18.88 -2.56 17.52
C GLY A 381 18.53 -2.27 16.07
N THR A 382 19.08 -1.18 15.53
CA THR A 382 18.96 -0.80 14.11
C THR A 382 20.33 -0.56 13.49
N LEU A 383 20.47 -0.85 12.18
CA LEU A 383 21.75 -0.76 11.46
C LEU A 383 22.25 0.68 11.40
N THR A 384 23.44 0.88 11.91
CA THR A 384 24.20 2.11 11.73
C THR A 384 25.07 2.03 10.48
N GLY A 385 25.82 0.95 10.30
CA GLY A 385 26.65 0.75 9.11
C GLY A 385 27.67 -0.35 9.31
N GLY A 386 28.63 -0.41 8.40
CA GLY A 386 29.66 -1.43 8.43
C GLY A 386 30.45 -1.55 7.15
N ALA A 387 31.19 -2.64 7.03
CA ALA A 387 32.04 -2.94 5.88
C ALA A 387 31.59 -4.22 5.15
N ALA A 388 30.44 -4.80 5.51
CA ALA A 388 29.95 -6.00 4.86
C ALA A 388 29.59 -5.74 3.40
N ASP A 389 29.95 -6.67 2.55
CA ASP A 389 29.57 -6.77 1.14
C ASP A 389 29.46 -8.23 0.73
N CYS A 390 29.07 -8.52 -0.51
CA CYS A 390 28.96 -9.89 -1.00
C CYS A 390 30.29 -10.66 -1.06
N ILE A 391 31.42 -9.99 -0.89
CA ILE A 391 32.76 -10.61 -0.90
C ILE A 391 33.21 -10.97 0.51
N THR A 392 33.15 -10.00 1.43
CA THR A 392 33.68 -10.15 2.79
C THR A 392 32.64 -10.58 3.80
N ARG A 393 31.38 -10.20 3.65
CA ARG A 393 30.25 -10.46 4.56
C ARG A 393 30.51 -10.16 6.03
N LYS A 394 31.35 -9.14 6.34
CA LYS A 394 31.89 -8.92 7.69
C LYS A 394 31.73 -7.49 8.15
N ASN A 395 31.66 -7.35 9.48
CA ASN A 395 31.80 -6.08 10.21
C ASN A 395 30.65 -5.12 10.00
N ASP A 396 29.43 -5.52 10.38
CA ASP A 396 28.28 -4.63 10.48
C ASP A 396 27.94 -4.29 11.93
N TYR A 397 27.48 -3.06 12.15
CA TYR A 397 27.23 -2.50 13.48
C TYR A 397 25.79 -1.99 13.59
N PHE A 398 25.11 -2.48 14.61
CA PHE A 398 23.74 -2.09 14.95
C PHE A 398 23.75 -1.36 16.29
N GLU A 399 23.09 -0.20 16.38
CA GLU A 399 22.91 0.47 17.67
C GLU A 399 22.21 -0.46 18.67
N LYS A 400 22.54 -0.31 19.97
CA LYS A 400 21.89 -1.11 21.00
C LYS A 400 20.60 -0.43 21.48
N PHE A 401 19.47 -1.02 21.14
CA PHE A 401 18.17 -0.58 21.62
C PHE A 401 18.11 -0.42 23.14
N ALA A 402 18.84 -1.28 23.87
CA ALA A 402 18.99 -1.21 25.32
C ALA A 402 19.54 0.15 25.82
N LEU A 403 20.48 0.74 25.08
CA LEU A 403 21.07 2.04 25.41
C LEU A 403 20.22 3.21 24.85
N SER A 404 19.62 3.04 23.70
CA SER A 404 18.68 4.01 23.13
C SER A 404 17.42 4.18 23.99
N TRP A 405 17.14 3.22 24.88
CA TRP A 405 15.98 3.23 25.75
C TRP A 405 15.94 4.44 26.69
N ASP A 406 16.93 4.64 27.56
CA ASP A 406 16.98 5.74 28.55
C ASP A 406 18.39 6.19 28.96
N TYR A 407 19.41 5.93 28.11
CA TYR A 407 20.77 6.44 28.34
C TYR A 407 20.79 7.97 28.50
N ARG A 408 20.03 8.68 27.67
CA ARG A 408 19.78 10.11 27.79
C ARG A 408 18.49 10.35 28.59
N LYS A 409 18.41 11.48 29.28
CA LYS A 409 17.22 11.83 30.11
C LYS A 409 16.23 12.72 29.38
N GLU A 410 16.70 13.40 28.32
CA GLU A 410 15.87 14.26 27.49
C GLU A 410 14.87 13.40 26.70
N THR A 411 13.58 13.73 26.74
CA THR A 411 12.53 12.95 26.07
C THR A 411 12.72 12.80 24.58
N ASN A 412 13.35 13.79 23.92
CA ASN A 412 13.67 13.78 22.50
C ASN A 412 15.01 13.09 22.18
N LYS A 413 15.64 12.43 23.17
CA LYS A 413 16.89 11.66 23.01
C LYS A 413 16.81 10.27 23.61
N GLN A 414 15.61 9.74 23.83
CA GLN A 414 15.37 8.41 24.39
C GLN A 414 14.11 7.78 23.82
N LEU A 415 14.07 6.46 23.77
CA LEU A 415 12.92 5.70 23.27
C LEU A 415 11.84 5.48 24.34
N LYS A 416 12.25 5.37 25.60
CA LYS A 416 11.36 5.07 26.74
C LYS A 416 10.15 6.01 26.83
N ALA A 417 10.39 7.31 26.66
CA ALA A 417 9.32 8.31 26.73
C ALA A 417 8.16 8.08 25.76
N TRP A 418 8.40 7.38 24.66
CA TRP A 418 7.46 7.14 23.58
C TRP A 418 6.95 5.70 23.56
N LEU A 419 7.86 4.72 23.82
CA LEU A 419 7.54 3.31 23.72
C LEU A 419 7.06 2.69 25.06
N ASP A 420 7.20 3.44 26.18
CA ASP A 420 6.64 3.06 27.49
C ASP A 420 5.74 4.16 28.09
N PRO A 421 4.66 4.58 27.41
CA PRO A 421 3.76 5.62 27.93
C PRO A 421 3.06 5.23 29.23
N LEU A 422 2.99 3.94 29.57
CA LEU A 422 2.44 3.45 30.83
C LEU A 422 3.45 3.46 31.98
N ASN A 423 4.71 3.78 31.71
CA ASN A 423 5.83 3.71 32.66
C ASN A 423 5.91 2.36 33.40
N SER A 424 5.57 1.29 32.71
CA SER A 424 5.55 -0.07 33.23
C SER A 424 6.94 -0.73 33.25
N ASN A 425 7.89 -0.13 32.56
CA ASN A 425 9.31 -0.47 32.52
C ASN A 425 9.65 -1.96 32.22
N PRO A 426 8.95 -2.63 31.28
CA PRO A 426 9.21 -4.02 30.97
C PRO A 426 10.59 -4.18 30.30
N GLN A 427 11.20 -5.37 30.41
CA GLN A 427 12.46 -5.70 29.71
C GLN A 427 12.20 -6.07 28.25
N THR A 428 11.02 -6.61 27.96
CA THR A 428 10.62 -7.05 26.64
C THR A 428 9.16 -6.70 26.40
N LEU A 429 8.81 -6.50 25.13
CA LEU A 429 7.44 -6.36 24.67
C LEU A 429 7.26 -7.17 23.40
N ASP A 430 6.15 -7.90 23.29
CA ASP A 430 5.80 -8.59 22.05
C ASP A 430 5.18 -7.62 21.05
N GLY A 431 5.35 -7.93 19.78
CA GLY A 431 4.73 -7.16 18.72
C GLY A 431 3.23 -7.41 18.62
N MET A 432 2.58 -6.60 17.79
CA MET A 432 1.15 -6.75 17.49
C MET A 432 0.87 -6.35 16.04
N THR A 433 -0.11 -6.98 15.44
CA THR A 433 -0.60 -6.53 14.14
C THR A 433 -1.29 -5.19 14.31
N LEU A 434 -0.92 -4.22 13.49
CA LEU A 434 -1.59 -2.92 13.45
C LEU A 434 -2.99 -3.13 12.86
N ASN A 435 -4.00 -2.50 13.40
CA ASN A 435 -5.42 -2.66 13.02
C ASN A 435 -6.09 -3.96 13.48
N THR A 436 -5.59 -4.59 14.53
CA THR A 436 -6.35 -5.62 15.18
C THR A 436 -6.75 -5.24 16.60
N GLY A 437 -7.90 -4.77 16.67
CA GLY A 437 -8.78 -5.44 17.60
C GLY A 437 -9.26 -6.75 16.97
N LYS A 438 -8.60 -7.84 17.10
CA LYS A 438 -9.10 -9.21 16.90
C LYS A 438 -9.71 -9.62 15.52
N THR A 439 -9.48 -8.94 14.39
CA THR A 439 -10.29 -9.17 13.19
C THR A 439 -9.48 -9.13 11.90
N LEU A 440 -9.52 -10.20 11.13
CA LEU A 440 -9.10 -10.22 9.72
C LEU A 440 -10.11 -9.44 8.89
N CYS A 441 -9.67 -8.34 8.27
CA CYS A 441 -10.49 -7.58 7.35
C CYS A 441 -10.18 -7.98 5.90
N THR A 442 -11.21 -8.16 5.11
CA THR A 442 -11.11 -8.42 3.68
C THR A 442 -11.87 -7.35 2.90
N ALA A 443 -11.32 -6.98 1.76
CA ALA A 443 -12.06 -6.21 0.78
C ALA A 443 -12.98 -7.15 -0.01
N MET A 444 -14.25 -6.78 -0.14
CA MET A 444 -15.27 -7.57 -0.83
C MET A 444 -15.90 -6.75 -1.93
N THR A 445 -16.00 -7.31 -3.12
CA THR A 445 -16.73 -6.72 -4.24
C THR A 445 -17.61 -7.77 -4.90
N ASN A 446 -18.74 -7.36 -5.44
CA ASN A 446 -19.60 -8.19 -6.29
C ASN A 446 -19.34 -7.97 -7.79
N PHE A 447 -18.37 -7.13 -8.13
CA PHE A 447 -17.86 -7.03 -9.49
C PHE A 447 -17.09 -8.30 -9.84
N LEU A 448 -17.46 -8.92 -10.94
CA LEU A 448 -16.80 -10.11 -11.48
C LEU A 448 -15.58 -9.67 -12.31
N ASN A 449 -14.58 -10.53 -12.44
CA ASN A 449 -13.42 -10.25 -13.28
C ASN A 449 -13.77 -10.01 -14.76
N SER A 450 -14.94 -10.47 -15.20
CA SER A 450 -15.47 -10.26 -16.55
C SER A 450 -16.31 -9.00 -16.70
N ASP A 451 -16.66 -8.32 -15.60
CA ASP A 451 -17.51 -7.14 -15.65
C ASP A 451 -16.69 -5.92 -16.13
N THR A 452 -17.31 -5.14 -16.98
CA THR A 452 -16.87 -3.78 -17.30
C THR A 452 -17.77 -2.80 -16.58
N HIS A 453 -17.22 -1.70 -16.07
CA HIS A 453 -18.03 -0.66 -15.45
C HIS A 453 -18.71 0.22 -16.52
N ALA A 454 -19.93 0.66 -16.25
CA ALA A 454 -20.70 1.50 -17.14
C ALA A 454 -21.64 2.44 -16.38
N ILE A 455 -22.03 3.51 -17.06
CA ILE A 455 -23.12 4.39 -16.65
C ILE A 455 -24.39 3.94 -17.39
N LEU A 456 -25.32 3.32 -16.66
CA LEU A 456 -26.57 2.85 -17.25
C LEU A 456 -27.69 3.85 -17.00
N GLN A 457 -28.37 4.27 -18.10
CA GLN A 457 -29.42 5.29 -18.06
C GLN A 457 -30.83 4.68 -18.09
N ILE A 458 -31.73 5.35 -17.39
CA ILE A 458 -33.19 5.09 -17.48
C ILE A 458 -33.74 5.96 -18.62
N ASN A 459 -34.26 5.32 -19.68
CA ASN A 459 -34.81 5.99 -20.84
C ASN A 459 -36.21 5.39 -21.13
N SER A 460 -37.21 5.75 -20.33
CA SER A 460 -38.58 5.31 -20.51
C SER A 460 -39.56 6.48 -20.36
N GLY A 461 -39.87 7.14 -21.46
CA GLY A 461 -40.84 8.25 -21.49
C GLY A 461 -40.33 9.46 -20.65
N LEU A 462 -41.10 9.86 -19.64
CA LEU A 462 -40.78 10.92 -18.71
C LEU A 462 -39.75 10.47 -17.62
N LYS A 463 -39.51 9.16 -17.47
CA LYS A 463 -38.55 8.60 -16.52
C LYS A 463 -37.15 8.65 -17.14
N LYS A 464 -36.35 9.61 -16.70
CA LYS A 464 -34.98 9.81 -17.14
C LYS A 464 -34.02 9.76 -15.95
N GLY A 465 -32.74 9.62 -16.22
CA GLY A 465 -31.67 9.64 -15.22
C GLY A 465 -30.88 8.35 -15.19
N TYR A 466 -30.32 8.02 -14.04
CA TYR A 466 -29.37 6.93 -13.89
C TYR A 466 -29.93 5.80 -13.00
N TRP A 467 -29.66 4.55 -13.37
CA TRP A 467 -30.09 3.40 -12.57
C TRP A 467 -29.39 3.35 -11.20
N SER A 468 -28.21 3.96 -11.06
CA SER A 468 -27.39 3.98 -9.86
C SER A 468 -27.11 5.40 -9.36
N GLY A 469 -28.11 6.26 -9.37
CA GLY A 469 -27.94 7.65 -8.95
C GLY A 469 -29.12 8.54 -9.21
N THR A 470 -28.87 9.82 -9.46
CA THR A 470 -29.91 10.82 -9.67
C THR A 470 -30.82 10.46 -10.83
N ASN A 471 -32.14 10.43 -10.58
CA ASN A 471 -33.14 10.01 -11.55
C ASN A 471 -34.50 10.67 -11.32
N LEU A 472 -35.35 10.66 -12.35
CA LEU A 472 -36.75 11.07 -12.34
C LEU A 472 -37.71 9.85 -12.28
N ALA A 473 -37.19 8.64 -12.03
CA ALA A 473 -37.97 7.39 -11.94
C ALA A 473 -38.49 7.12 -10.52
N GLY A 474 -38.09 7.99 -9.54
CA GLY A 474 -38.54 7.89 -8.15
C GLY A 474 -37.75 6.90 -7.31
N PHE A 475 -36.57 6.46 -7.78
CA PHE A 475 -35.64 5.69 -6.95
C PHE A 475 -34.84 6.64 -6.07
N THR A 476 -34.84 6.38 -4.77
CA THR A 476 -34.24 7.25 -3.75
C THR A 476 -33.09 6.60 -2.99
N GLU A 477 -32.95 5.29 -3.04
CA GLU A 477 -31.89 4.56 -2.34
C GLU A 477 -31.42 3.35 -3.15
N PHE A 478 -30.11 3.08 -3.10
CA PHE A 478 -29.41 2.13 -3.94
C PHE A 478 -28.51 1.27 -3.05
N ALA A 479 -28.73 -0.05 -3.02
CA ALA A 479 -28.05 -0.96 -2.11
C ALA A 479 -27.33 -2.08 -2.84
N GLU A 480 -26.16 -2.43 -2.35
CA GLU A 480 -25.39 -3.60 -2.74
C GLU A 480 -25.50 -4.67 -1.65
N LYS A 481 -25.80 -5.91 -2.04
CA LYS A 481 -25.95 -7.06 -1.14
C LYS A 481 -24.63 -7.75 -0.92
N TYR A 482 -24.28 -8.00 0.33
CA TYR A 482 -23.09 -8.76 0.71
C TYR A 482 -23.47 -10.02 1.49
N ASN A 483 -22.73 -11.11 1.22
CA ASN A 483 -22.83 -12.35 1.95
C ASN A 483 -21.46 -12.70 2.52
N PHE A 484 -21.37 -12.71 3.83
CA PHE A 484 -20.20 -13.15 4.57
C PHE A 484 -20.56 -14.43 5.32
N SER A 485 -19.63 -15.37 5.45
CA SER A 485 -19.93 -16.69 6.02
C SER A 485 -20.15 -16.68 7.54
N LYS A 486 -19.74 -15.59 8.21
CA LYS A 486 -19.80 -15.40 9.68
C LYS A 486 -20.23 -13.98 10.01
N ASN A 487 -20.42 -13.71 11.30
CA ASN A 487 -20.57 -12.34 11.78
C ASN A 487 -19.36 -11.52 11.40
N CYS A 488 -19.59 -10.32 10.90
CA CYS A 488 -18.50 -9.43 10.51
C CYS A 488 -18.75 -7.99 10.94
N GLU A 489 -17.67 -7.28 11.12
CA GLU A 489 -17.63 -5.86 11.43
C GLU A 489 -17.29 -5.09 10.15
N VAL A 490 -18.18 -4.23 9.70
CA VAL A 490 -18.02 -3.40 8.52
C VAL A 490 -17.34 -2.09 8.92
N GLN A 491 -16.19 -1.79 8.31
CA GLN A 491 -15.34 -0.64 8.66
C GLN A 491 -15.56 0.56 7.74
N GLY A 492 -16.00 0.33 6.51
CA GLY A 492 -16.20 1.37 5.51
C GLY A 492 -16.48 0.77 4.14
N ILE A 493 -16.77 1.62 3.18
CA ILE A 493 -17.08 1.24 1.79
C ILE A 493 -16.39 2.17 0.81
N THR A 494 -15.96 1.62 -0.31
CA THR A 494 -15.48 2.37 -1.46
C THR A 494 -16.55 2.35 -2.55
N PHE A 495 -16.87 3.51 -3.14
CA PHE A 495 -17.76 3.64 -4.30
C PHE A 495 -16.97 4.08 -5.53
N GLY A 496 -17.17 3.43 -6.66
CA GLY A 496 -16.76 3.91 -7.97
C GLY A 496 -17.70 5.00 -8.46
N ILE A 497 -17.35 6.26 -8.23
CA ILE A 497 -18.17 7.41 -8.61
C ILE A 497 -17.96 7.73 -10.09
N ALA A 498 -19.01 7.59 -10.88
CA ALA A 498 -18.98 7.85 -12.31
C ALA A 498 -19.13 9.34 -12.62
N ASN A 499 -19.99 10.03 -11.88
CA ASN A 499 -20.24 11.46 -12.07
C ASN A 499 -20.74 12.07 -10.77
N VAL A 500 -20.26 13.28 -10.48
CA VAL A 500 -20.79 14.17 -9.45
C VAL A 500 -20.80 15.59 -9.99
N LYS A 501 -21.95 16.26 -9.93
CA LYS A 501 -22.08 17.69 -10.31
C LYS A 501 -22.94 18.38 -9.27
N ILE A 502 -22.49 19.52 -8.82
CA ILE A 502 -23.14 20.33 -7.79
C ILE A 502 -23.53 21.66 -8.41
N HIS A 503 -24.81 21.93 -8.43
CA HIS A 503 -25.41 23.17 -8.89
C HIS A 503 -26.15 23.89 -7.77
N SER A 504 -26.39 23.22 -6.64
CA SER A 504 -27.03 23.84 -5.47
C SER A 504 -26.08 24.83 -4.80
N THR A 505 -26.64 25.98 -4.37
CA THR A 505 -25.93 27.03 -3.63
C THR A 505 -26.51 27.16 -2.23
N GLY A 506 -25.65 27.38 -1.24
CA GLY A 506 -26.09 27.61 0.15
C GLY A 506 -26.59 26.38 0.92
N ILE A 507 -26.60 25.22 0.30
CA ILE A 507 -26.99 23.95 0.93
C ILE A 507 -25.83 22.96 0.76
N ILE A 508 -25.50 22.21 1.83
CA ILE A 508 -24.54 21.12 1.74
C ILE A 508 -25.25 19.91 1.11
N PRO A 509 -24.86 19.48 -0.11
CA PRO A 509 -25.51 18.36 -0.77
C PRO A 509 -25.06 17.05 -0.16
N ASN A 510 -25.93 16.41 0.61
CA ASN A 510 -25.62 15.18 1.34
C ASN A 510 -26.38 13.99 0.81
N ILE A 511 -25.75 12.83 0.94
CA ILE A 511 -26.38 11.51 0.86
C ILE A 511 -26.24 10.82 2.21
N ASP A 512 -27.12 9.84 2.50
CA ASP A 512 -26.90 8.99 3.66
C ASP A 512 -26.33 7.65 3.23
N ILE A 513 -25.20 7.27 3.82
CA ILE A 513 -24.64 5.92 3.71
C ILE A 513 -25.26 5.08 4.80
N ARG A 514 -25.83 3.94 4.45
CA ARG A 514 -26.58 3.11 5.38
C ARG A 514 -26.15 1.64 5.30
N VAL A 515 -26.18 0.95 6.44
CA VAL A 515 -25.98 -0.50 6.53
C VAL A 515 -27.28 -1.12 7.06
N TYR A 516 -27.75 -2.14 6.35
CA TYR A 516 -28.95 -2.89 6.73
C TYR A 516 -28.62 -4.35 6.94
N GLU A 517 -29.22 -4.97 7.95
CA GLU A 517 -29.34 -6.42 8.05
C GLU A 517 -30.49 -6.89 7.18
N GLY A 518 -30.39 -8.09 6.59
CA GLY A 518 -31.43 -8.69 5.77
C GLY A 518 -30.92 -9.84 4.91
N VAL A 519 -31.80 -10.77 4.54
CA VAL A 519 -31.45 -11.95 3.74
C VAL A 519 -31.72 -11.70 2.27
N ASP A 520 -32.95 -11.29 1.92
CA ASP A 520 -33.41 -11.13 0.54
C ASP A 520 -33.52 -9.67 0.10
N LYS A 521 -33.67 -8.78 1.05
CA LYS A 521 -33.78 -7.34 0.85
C LYS A 521 -33.28 -6.62 2.11
N PRO A 522 -32.94 -5.31 2.06
CA PRO A 522 -32.67 -4.52 3.26
C PRO A 522 -33.89 -4.49 4.20
N GLU A 523 -33.71 -4.89 5.45
CA GLU A 523 -34.81 -5.01 6.44
C GLU A 523 -34.56 -4.10 7.65
N LYS A 524 -33.55 -4.39 8.47
CA LYS A 524 -33.26 -3.67 9.70
C LYS A 524 -32.09 -2.71 9.49
N LEU A 525 -32.31 -1.41 9.71
CA LEU A 525 -31.25 -0.41 9.68
C LEU A 525 -30.32 -0.61 10.87
N LEU A 526 -29.03 -0.80 10.62
CA LEU A 526 -27.98 -0.93 11.64
C LEU A 526 -27.19 0.36 11.79
N TYR A 527 -26.97 1.09 10.68
CA TYR A 527 -26.13 2.28 10.64
C TYR A 527 -26.64 3.27 9.60
N SER A 528 -26.50 4.57 9.90
CA SER A 528 -26.73 5.65 8.93
C SER A 528 -25.80 6.82 9.24
N GLU A 529 -25.10 7.30 8.22
CA GLU A 529 -24.24 8.47 8.29
C GLU A 529 -24.46 9.36 7.07
N SER A 530 -24.56 10.66 7.31
CA SER A 530 -24.66 11.66 6.24
C SER A 530 -23.29 11.99 5.69
N TYR A 531 -23.15 11.97 4.37
CA TYR A 531 -21.90 12.22 3.66
C TYR A 531 -22.07 13.31 2.61
N ASP A 532 -21.19 14.31 2.64
CA ASP A 532 -21.17 15.43 1.72
C ASP A 532 -20.59 15.00 0.36
N ILE A 533 -21.40 15.08 -0.71
CA ILE A 533 -20.97 14.64 -2.04
C ILE A 533 -19.92 15.54 -2.69
N ARG A 534 -19.66 16.73 -2.15
CA ARG A 534 -18.54 17.59 -2.60
C ARG A 534 -17.18 16.94 -2.34
N LYS A 535 -17.13 15.94 -1.45
CA LYS A 535 -15.94 15.13 -1.17
C LYS A 535 -15.68 14.03 -2.18
N PHE A 536 -16.61 13.77 -3.09
CA PHE A 536 -16.42 12.76 -4.11
C PHE A 536 -15.63 13.28 -5.33
N TYR A 537 -14.78 12.44 -5.82
CA TYR A 537 -14.06 12.63 -7.07
C TYR A 537 -14.73 11.82 -8.17
N PRO A 538 -15.19 12.45 -9.26
CA PRO A 538 -15.78 11.75 -10.40
C PRO A 538 -14.72 10.90 -11.11
N ASP A 539 -15.18 9.82 -11.71
CA ASP A 539 -14.33 8.84 -12.41
C ASP A 539 -13.24 8.23 -11.52
N ALA A 540 -13.58 7.98 -10.24
CA ALA A 540 -12.65 7.47 -9.23
C ALA A 540 -13.32 6.53 -8.23
N MET A 541 -12.50 5.69 -7.58
CA MET A 541 -12.87 4.93 -6.39
C MET A 541 -12.75 5.81 -5.16
N ASN A 542 -13.85 6.03 -4.43
CA ASN A 542 -13.94 6.93 -3.29
C ASN A 542 -14.22 6.15 -2.00
N TYR A 543 -13.26 6.09 -1.09
CA TYR A 543 -13.42 5.39 0.18
C TYR A 543 -14.11 6.26 1.22
N ILE A 544 -15.13 5.69 1.87
CA ILE A 544 -15.84 6.29 3.00
C ILE A 544 -15.59 5.41 4.24
N PRO A 545 -14.72 5.82 5.17
CA PRO A 545 -14.61 5.15 6.46
C PRO A 545 -15.87 5.46 7.29
N PHE A 546 -16.42 4.45 7.95
CA PHE A 546 -17.51 4.67 8.89
C PHE A 546 -16.99 5.28 10.20
N LYS A 547 -17.71 6.22 10.79
CA LYS A 547 -17.35 6.82 12.08
C LYS A 547 -17.31 5.79 13.20
N THR A 548 -18.16 4.77 13.11
CA THR A 548 -18.16 3.61 13.99
C THR A 548 -18.34 2.38 13.14
N SER A 549 -17.55 1.36 13.40
CA SER A 549 -17.71 0.07 12.73
C SER A 549 -19.08 -0.55 13.03
N VAL A 550 -19.60 -1.34 12.10
CA VAL A 550 -20.95 -1.88 12.15
C VAL A 550 -20.91 -3.40 12.21
N LEU A 551 -21.36 -3.98 13.32
CA LEU A 551 -21.48 -5.43 13.47
C LEU A 551 -22.70 -5.94 12.68
N THR A 552 -22.49 -6.97 11.84
CA THR A 552 -23.53 -7.62 11.05
C THR A 552 -23.50 -9.14 11.24
N THR A 553 -24.63 -9.81 10.91
CA THR A 553 -24.74 -11.28 10.98
C THR A 553 -24.24 -11.99 9.72
N GLY A 554 -23.48 -11.31 8.89
CA GLY A 554 -22.90 -11.86 7.65
C GLY A 554 -23.77 -11.72 6.40
N LYS A 555 -25.08 -11.49 6.53
CA LYS A 555 -25.98 -11.14 5.42
C LYS A 555 -26.50 -9.74 5.61
N PHE A 556 -26.02 -8.84 4.77
CA PHE A 556 -26.30 -7.41 4.94
C PHE A 556 -26.24 -6.65 3.62
N PHE A 557 -26.65 -5.41 3.66
CA PHE A 557 -26.65 -4.50 2.53
C PHE A 557 -25.96 -3.20 2.94
N VAL A 558 -25.19 -2.63 2.03
CA VAL A 558 -24.68 -1.27 2.18
C VAL A 558 -25.30 -0.42 1.07
N SER A 559 -25.87 0.72 1.43
CA SER A 559 -26.59 1.60 0.51
C SER A 559 -26.13 3.03 0.58
N PHE A 560 -26.44 3.78 -0.47
CA PHE A 560 -26.48 5.23 -0.45
C PHE A 560 -27.90 5.73 -0.77
N ASN A 561 -28.35 6.70 0.01
CA ASN A 561 -29.69 7.29 -0.11
C ASN A 561 -29.55 8.76 -0.58
N ILE A 562 -30.25 9.08 -1.68
CA ILE A 562 -30.20 10.41 -2.32
C ILE A 562 -31.41 11.30 -2.00
N SER A 563 -32.28 10.90 -1.06
CA SER A 563 -33.52 11.66 -0.77
C SER A 563 -33.25 13.09 -0.32
N ASN A 564 -32.09 13.34 0.29
CA ASN A 564 -31.67 14.67 0.78
C ASN A 564 -30.82 15.43 -0.25
N LEU A 565 -30.56 14.83 -1.43
CA LEU A 565 -29.77 15.48 -2.45
C LEU A 565 -30.66 16.48 -3.21
N PRO A 566 -30.22 17.75 -3.39
CA PRO A 566 -30.92 18.72 -4.21
C PRO A 566 -31.17 18.20 -5.61
N SER A 567 -32.36 18.45 -6.16
CA SER A 567 -32.75 17.94 -7.48
C SER A 567 -31.91 18.53 -8.65
N SER A 568 -31.21 19.64 -8.39
CA SER A 568 -30.24 20.22 -9.33
C SER A 568 -28.93 19.45 -9.40
N ASP A 569 -28.60 18.70 -8.36
CA ASP A 569 -27.30 18.05 -8.23
C ASP A 569 -27.34 16.63 -8.81
N THR A 570 -26.18 16.18 -9.24
CA THR A 570 -26.03 14.86 -9.87
C THR A 570 -25.05 14.02 -9.10
N LEU A 571 -25.43 12.77 -8.81
CA LEU A 571 -24.53 11.74 -8.31
C LEU A 571 -24.81 10.46 -9.10
N VAL A 572 -23.76 9.79 -9.58
CA VAL A 572 -23.85 8.53 -10.31
C VAL A 572 -22.72 7.61 -9.86
N VAL A 573 -23.07 6.39 -9.48
CA VAL A 573 -22.12 5.30 -9.19
C VAL A 573 -22.01 4.39 -10.41
N TYR A 574 -20.81 3.92 -10.73
CA TYR A 574 -20.65 2.91 -11.80
C TYR A 574 -21.36 1.61 -11.48
N MET A 575 -21.86 0.96 -12.52
CA MET A 575 -22.53 -0.34 -12.46
C MET A 575 -21.81 -1.35 -13.34
N ALA A 576 -21.94 -2.63 -13.02
CA ALA A 576 -21.51 -3.73 -13.88
C ALA A 576 -22.37 -3.79 -15.15
N ASN A 577 -21.72 -3.79 -16.31
CA ASN A 577 -22.40 -3.96 -17.61
C ASN A 577 -22.51 -5.47 -17.93
N ARG A 578 -23.65 -6.08 -17.61
CA ARG A 578 -23.93 -7.50 -17.84
C ARG A 578 -24.97 -7.67 -18.93
N THR A 579 -24.55 -8.01 -20.14
CA THR A 579 -25.43 -8.11 -21.30
C THR A 579 -26.17 -9.44 -21.40
N SER A 580 -25.69 -10.50 -20.74
CA SER A 580 -26.28 -11.85 -20.75
C SER A 580 -26.25 -12.53 -19.37
N ASN A 581 -25.61 -11.97 -18.38
CA ASN A 581 -25.49 -12.53 -17.05
C ASN A 581 -26.64 -12.02 -16.14
N LYS A 582 -27.37 -12.94 -15.50
CA LYS A 582 -28.49 -12.64 -14.60
C LYS A 582 -28.09 -12.51 -13.13
N THR A 583 -26.80 -12.72 -12.78
CA THR A 583 -26.30 -12.53 -11.41
C THR A 583 -26.54 -11.09 -10.97
N ASN A 584 -27.22 -10.91 -9.85
CA ASN A 584 -27.63 -9.60 -9.36
C ASN A 584 -27.37 -9.47 -7.85
N SER A 585 -26.68 -8.42 -7.46
CA SER A 585 -26.49 -8.01 -6.06
C SER A 585 -27.03 -6.60 -5.79
N PHE A 586 -27.51 -5.93 -6.84
CA PHE A 586 -27.95 -4.55 -6.81
C PHE A 586 -29.47 -4.41 -6.57
N TYR A 587 -29.83 -3.55 -5.62
CA TYR A 587 -31.20 -3.28 -5.18
C TYR A 587 -31.52 -1.79 -5.26
N LEU A 588 -32.78 -1.49 -5.55
CA LEU A 588 -33.33 -0.14 -5.71
C LEU A 588 -34.55 0.03 -4.80
N LYS A 589 -34.68 1.20 -4.19
CA LYS A 589 -35.80 1.57 -3.35
C LYS A 589 -36.59 2.73 -3.95
N ASN A 590 -37.90 2.60 -4.00
CA ASN A 590 -38.83 3.67 -4.31
C ASN A 590 -39.98 3.69 -3.27
N ASN A 591 -41.03 4.44 -3.50
CA ASN A 591 -42.21 4.51 -2.61
C ASN A 591 -42.90 3.17 -2.36
N SER A 592 -42.75 2.18 -3.27
CA SER A 592 -43.29 0.84 -3.13
C SER A 592 -42.37 -0.12 -2.37
N GLY A 593 -41.17 0.33 -1.96
CA GLY A 593 -40.21 -0.47 -1.22
C GLY A 593 -39.01 -0.92 -2.06
N TRP A 594 -38.29 -1.93 -1.59
CA TRP A 594 -37.11 -2.49 -2.21
C TRP A 594 -37.44 -3.47 -3.34
N SER A 595 -36.70 -3.37 -4.44
CA SER A 595 -36.76 -4.29 -5.59
C SER A 595 -35.34 -4.57 -6.11
N THR A 596 -35.15 -5.71 -6.75
CA THR A 596 -33.88 -6.04 -7.42
C THR A 596 -33.76 -5.29 -8.75
N TYR A 597 -32.56 -4.92 -9.16
CA TYR A 597 -32.34 -4.22 -10.43
C TYR A 597 -32.87 -5.00 -11.64
N ASN A 598 -32.63 -6.33 -11.70
CA ASN A 598 -33.07 -7.16 -12.79
C ASN A 598 -34.59 -7.30 -12.90
N SER A 599 -35.34 -7.00 -11.83
CA SER A 599 -36.81 -6.95 -11.88
C SER A 599 -37.36 -5.62 -12.43
N GLN A 600 -36.52 -4.60 -12.47
CA GLN A 600 -36.91 -3.25 -12.89
C GLN A 600 -36.45 -2.90 -14.32
N ASN A 601 -35.41 -3.56 -14.83
CA ASN A 601 -34.93 -3.32 -16.18
C ASN A 601 -35.61 -4.27 -17.19
N LEU A 602 -35.84 -3.79 -18.42
CA LEU A 602 -36.56 -4.53 -19.49
C LEU A 602 -35.76 -5.76 -19.98
N SER A 603 -34.45 -5.80 -19.83
CA SER A 603 -33.63 -6.93 -20.28
C SER A 603 -33.64 -8.11 -19.30
N GLY A 604 -34.03 -7.86 -18.04
CA GLY A 604 -33.94 -8.85 -16.96
C GLY A 604 -32.50 -9.25 -16.58
N ASN A 605 -31.48 -8.56 -17.11
CA ASN A 605 -30.07 -8.80 -16.75
C ASN A 605 -29.79 -8.31 -15.35
N GLY A 606 -28.90 -9.01 -14.67
CA GLY A 606 -28.40 -8.59 -13.35
C GLY A 606 -27.36 -7.48 -13.44
N SER A 607 -27.00 -6.90 -12.30
CA SER A 607 -25.90 -5.94 -12.15
C SER A 607 -25.37 -5.94 -10.72
N ALA A 608 -24.29 -5.23 -10.51
CA ALA A 608 -23.70 -4.85 -9.23
C ALA A 608 -23.30 -3.38 -9.27
N LEU A 609 -23.31 -2.70 -8.15
CA LEU A 609 -22.65 -1.40 -8.02
C LEU A 609 -21.11 -1.62 -7.98
N LEU A 610 -20.36 -0.71 -8.58
CA LEU A 610 -18.91 -0.72 -8.43
C LEU A 610 -18.58 -0.25 -7.01
N THR A 611 -18.52 -1.21 -6.11
CA THR A 611 -18.22 -0.99 -4.70
C THR A 611 -17.22 -2.02 -4.19
N GLU A 612 -16.41 -1.59 -3.24
CA GLU A 612 -15.52 -2.45 -2.47
C GLU A 612 -15.75 -2.19 -0.98
N LEU A 613 -16.16 -3.22 -0.27
CA LEU A 613 -16.50 -3.16 1.14
C LEU A 613 -15.36 -3.71 1.98
N ILE A 614 -15.04 -3.05 3.08
CA ILE A 614 -14.11 -3.55 4.08
C ILE A 614 -14.89 -4.19 5.22
N ALA A 615 -14.82 -5.51 5.30
CA ALA A 615 -15.46 -6.30 6.34
C ALA A 615 -14.44 -7.14 7.11
N CYS A 616 -14.56 -7.14 8.45
CA CYS A 616 -13.66 -7.79 9.38
C CYS A 616 -14.36 -8.94 10.12
N ASN A 617 -13.74 -10.10 10.23
CA ASN A 617 -14.32 -11.24 10.96
C ASN A 617 -14.20 -11.05 12.49
N VAL A 618 -15.29 -11.22 13.24
CA VAL A 618 -15.34 -10.96 14.69
C VAL A 618 -15.02 -12.20 15.55
N ASP A 619 -15.12 -13.39 14.99
CA ASP A 619 -15.22 -14.62 15.77
C ASP A 619 -13.94 -15.48 15.85
N ASP A 620 -12.80 -15.03 15.28
CA ASP A 620 -11.59 -15.88 15.30
C ASP A 620 -10.31 -15.09 15.57
N PRO A 621 -9.74 -15.22 16.78
CA PRO A 621 -8.46 -14.59 17.12
C PRO A 621 -7.23 -15.27 16.49
N TYR A 622 -7.40 -16.38 15.72
CA TYR A 622 -6.29 -17.23 15.24
C TYR A 622 -6.33 -17.61 13.74
N VAL A 623 -7.02 -16.86 12.89
CA VAL A 623 -7.02 -17.14 11.44
C VAL A 623 -6.04 -16.25 10.69
N SER A 624 -4.81 -16.06 11.18
CA SER A 624 -3.77 -15.35 10.45
C SER A 624 -2.98 -16.20 9.44
N GLU A 625 -3.07 -17.54 9.51
CA GLU A 625 -2.34 -18.44 8.59
C GLU A 625 -3.22 -19.41 7.80
N LYS A 626 -4.49 -19.55 8.17
CA LYS A 626 -5.35 -20.59 7.61
C LYS A 626 -6.20 -20.18 6.40
N LEU A 627 -6.41 -18.90 6.13
CA LEU A 627 -7.30 -18.44 5.05
C LEU A 627 -6.64 -18.29 3.67
N LEU A 628 -5.32 -18.42 3.56
CA LEU A 628 -4.65 -18.63 2.27
C LEU A 628 -4.30 -20.10 2.01
N ALA A 629 -4.45 -20.97 3.01
CA ALA A 629 -4.15 -22.39 2.94
C ALA A 629 -5.38 -23.30 3.09
N ASP A 630 -6.50 -22.84 3.61
CA ASP A 630 -7.71 -23.66 3.73
C ASP A 630 -8.65 -23.51 2.52
N SER A 631 -8.30 -24.22 1.48
CA SER A 631 -9.26 -24.94 0.70
C SER A 631 -9.84 -26.04 1.60
N GLN A 632 -10.82 -25.73 2.43
CA GLN A 632 -11.71 -26.66 3.14
C GLN A 632 -11.21 -28.13 3.21
N GLY A 633 -10.16 -28.42 4.00
CA GLY A 633 -9.70 -29.80 4.21
C GLY A 633 -8.58 -30.29 3.26
N ALA A 634 -7.84 -29.42 2.57
CA ALA A 634 -6.66 -29.81 1.82
C ALA A 634 -5.56 -28.73 1.79
N ARG A 635 -4.34 -29.16 1.66
CA ARG A 635 -3.15 -28.29 1.51
C ARG A 635 -2.57 -28.47 0.11
N PHE A 636 -2.24 -27.37 -0.55
CA PHE A 636 -1.65 -27.33 -1.89
C PHE A 636 -0.25 -26.73 -1.79
N PHE A 637 0.79 -27.54 -2.02
CA PHE A 637 2.17 -27.09 -1.85
C PHE A 637 3.15 -27.76 -2.84
N PRO A 638 4.22 -27.08 -3.30
CA PRO A 638 4.42 -25.63 -3.13
C PRO A 638 3.39 -24.83 -3.92
N ASN A 639 2.99 -23.69 -3.39
CA ASN A 639 2.11 -22.76 -4.10
C ASN A 639 2.55 -21.33 -3.76
N PRO A 640 3.16 -20.58 -4.69
CA PRO A 640 3.34 -20.89 -6.12
C PRO A 640 4.21 -22.12 -6.43
N LEU A 641 3.90 -22.75 -7.57
CA LEU A 641 4.62 -23.89 -8.11
C LEU A 641 5.60 -23.42 -9.20
N TYR A 642 6.90 -23.73 -9.04
CA TYR A 642 7.96 -23.27 -9.93
C TYR A 642 8.58 -24.39 -10.77
N GLY A 643 8.93 -24.06 -12.05
CA GLY A 643 9.66 -24.95 -12.93
C GLY A 643 8.94 -26.25 -13.24
N ASN A 644 9.69 -27.35 -13.34
CA ASN A 644 9.17 -28.70 -13.60
C ASN A 644 8.66 -29.40 -12.34
N SER A 645 8.14 -28.65 -11.37
CA SER A 645 7.77 -29.14 -10.07
C SER A 645 6.42 -29.85 -10.05
N GLU A 646 6.24 -30.77 -9.12
CA GLU A 646 4.97 -31.38 -8.80
C GLU A 646 4.27 -30.57 -7.70
N LEU A 647 2.99 -30.27 -7.92
CA LEU A 647 2.12 -29.79 -6.88
C LEU A 647 1.68 -30.97 -6.03
N LYS A 648 1.93 -30.91 -4.74
CA LYS A 648 1.40 -31.87 -3.78
C LYS A 648 0.10 -31.33 -3.19
N VAL A 649 -0.92 -32.19 -3.13
CA VAL A 649 -2.17 -31.93 -2.46
C VAL A 649 -2.32 -32.94 -1.34
N GLN A 650 -2.45 -32.46 -0.12
CA GLN A 650 -2.70 -33.26 1.06
C GLN A 650 -4.10 -32.93 1.59
N THR A 651 -4.94 -33.92 1.73
CA THR A 651 -6.32 -33.79 2.24
C THR A 651 -6.45 -34.31 3.67
N ASP A 652 -7.31 -33.70 4.46
CA ASP A 652 -7.61 -34.16 5.83
C ASP A 652 -8.44 -35.45 5.81
N ASP A 653 -9.35 -35.58 4.82
CA ASP A 653 -10.18 -36.75 4.59
C ASP A 653 -9.73 -37.52 3.33
N PRO A 654 -10.00 -38.84 3.20
CA PRO A 654 -9.63 -39.60 2.02
C PRO A 654 -10.24 -39.05 0.72
N ILE A 655 -9.45 -39.03 -0.34
CA ILE A 655 -9.87 -38.68 -1.71
C ILE A 655 -10.76 -39.82 -2.24
N GLU A 656 -12.01 -39.51 -2.58
CA GLU A 656 -13.02 -40.52 -2.85
C GLU A 656 -12.99 -41.04 -4.29
N CYS A 657 -12.71 -40.18 -5.26
CA CYS A 657 -12.76 -40.53 -6.67
C CYS A 657 -11.69 -39.83 -7.48
N ALA A 658 -10.73 -40.59 -8.00
CA ALA A 658 -9.65 -40.06 -8.83
C ALA A 658 -10.15 -39.47 -10.15
N ASP A 659 -11.28 -39.96 -10.69
CA ASP A 659 -11.87 -39.47 -11.95
C ASP A 659 -12.51 -38.09 -11.82
N GLU A 660 -12.78 -37.66 -10.60
CA GLU A 660 -13.36 -36.33 -10.32
C GLU A 660 -12.32 -35.26 -10.06
N ILE A 661 -11.03 -35.59 -10.11
CA ILE A 661 -9.96 -34.61 -10.03
C ILE A 661 -9.95 -33.79 -11.32
N GLY A 662 -10.16 -32.49 -11.19
CA GLY A 662 -10.18 -31.55 -12.30
C GLY A 662 -9.25 -30.37 -12.07
N VAL A 663 -8.45 -30.03 -13.07
CA VAL A 663 -7.67 -28.80 -13.08
C VAL A 663 -8.19 -27.89 -14.20
N PHE A 664 -8.48 -26.64 -13.87
CA PHE A 664 -9.06 -25.68 -14.80
C PHE A 664 -8.19 -24.42 -14.84
N ASP A 665 -8.11 -23.77 -15.99
CA ASP A 665 -7.54 -22.43 -16.11
C ASP A 665 -8.59 -21.37 -15.66
N LEU A 666 -8.18 -20.10 -15.62
CA LEU A 666 -9.06 -18.99 -15.20
C LEU A 666 -10.27 -18.77 -16.15
N LEU A 667 -10.23 -19.32 -17.34
CA LEU A 667 -11.35 -19.27 -18.29
C LEU A 667 -12.32 -20.43 -18.09
N GLY A 668 -12.09 -21.30 -17.09
CA GLY A 668 -12.88 -22.47 -16.78
C GLY A 668 -12.65 -23.65 -17.72
N LYS A 669 -11.62 -23.61 -18.59
CA LYS A 669 -11.27 -24.69 -19.47
C LYS A 669 -10.49 -25.76 -18.70
N LYS A 670 -11.00 -27.02 -18.73
CA LYS A 670 -10.32 -28.16 -18.10
C LYS A 670 -8.96 -28.42 -18.79
N GLN A 671 -7.93 -28.49 -17.97
CA GLN A 671 -6.55 -28.76 -18.36
C GLN A 671 -6.21 -30.22 -18.10
N ASN A 672 -5.54 -30.84 -19.04
CA ASN A 672 -5.05 -32.21 -18.86
C ASN A 672 -3.72 -32.14 -18.09
N ILE A 673 -3.78 -32.27 -16.76
CA ILE A 673 -2.65 -32.32 -15.84
C ILE A 673 -2.48 -33.76 -15.37
N PRO A 674 -1.35 -34.43 -15.64
CA PRO A 674 -1.07 -35.75 -15.10
C PRO A 674 -1.06 -35.71 -13.55
N PHE A 675 -1.67 -36.71 -12.92
CA PHE A 675 -1.69 -36.80 -11.48
C PHE A 675 -1.34 -38.23 -11.02
N HIS A 676 -0.89 -38.32 -9.77
CA HIS A 676 -0.59 -39.60 -9.09
C HIS A 676 -1.08 -39.51 -7.65
N LEU A 677 -1.86 -40.50 -7.23
CA LEU A 677 -2.25 -40.69 -5.82
C LEU A 677 -1.15 -41.49 -5.10
N ALA A 678 -0.46 -40.84 -4.17
CA ALA A 678 0.57 -41.53 -3.35
C ALA A 678 -0.07 -42.40 -2.27
N ASP A 679 -1.21 -41.96 -1.73
CA ASP A 679 -2.08 -42.73 -0.80
C ASP A 679 -3.52 -42.08 -0.83
N SER A 680 -4.38 -42.53 0.10
CA SER A 680 -5.77 -42.04 0.17
C SER A 680 -5.91 -40.53 0.43
N ASN A 681 -4.88 -39.88 0.97
CA ASN A 681 -4.93 -38.48 1.39
C ASN A 681 -3.90 -37.60 0.66
N ASN A 682 -3.03 -38.20 -0.17
CA ASN A 682 -1.96 -37.48 -0.83
C ASN A 682 -1.96 -37.66 -2.34
N LEU A 683 -2.07 -36.53 -3.07
CA LEU A 683 -2.12 -36.44 -4.51
C LEU A 683 -0.96 -35.56 -5.03
N SER A 684 -0.32 -35.98 -6.10
CA SER A 684 0.64 -35.17 -6.86
C SER A 684 0.08 -34.81 -8.22
N LEU A 685 0.24 -33.55 -8.65
CA LEU A 685 -0.16 -33.03 -9.95
C LEU A 685 1.08 -32.45 -10.67
N ASN A 686 1.34 -32.91 -11.90
CA ASN A 686 2.51 -32.51 -12.68
C ASN A 686 2.14 -31.42 -13.70
N PHE A 687 2.63 -30.22 -13.47
CA PHE A 687 2.40 -29.04 -14.31
C PHE A 687 3.46 -28.85 -15.44
N SER A 688 4.41 -29.74 -15.58
CA SER A 688 5.45 -29.62 -16.61
C SER A 688 4.87 -29.40 -18.00
N GLY A 689 5.38 -28.41 -18.71
CA GLY A 689 4.95 -28.07 -20.08
C GLY A 689 3.62 -27.35 -20.18
N LYS A 690 3.07 -26.85 -19.04
CA LYS A 690 1.91 -25.98 -19.04
C LYS A 690 2.30 -24.50 -19.14
N ASN A 691 1.37 -23.67 -19.58
CA ASN A 691 1.58 -22.23 -19.63
C ASN A 691 1.63 -21.63 -18.21
N PRO A 692 2.44 -20.56 -17.99
CA PRO A 692 2.39 -19.83 -16.74
C PRO A 692 0.98 -19.28 -16.50
N GLY A 693 0.51 -19.37 -15.27
CA GLY A 693 -0.82 -18.86 -14.95
C GLY A 693 -1.41 -19.42 -13.64
N ILE A 694 -2.62 -19.01 -13.40
CA ILE A 694 -3.41 -19.48 -12.26
C ILE A 694 -4.31 -20.62 -12.71
N TYR A 695 -4.31 -21.70 -11.92
CA TYR A 695 -5.15 -22.88 -12.13
C TYR A 695 -6.02 -23.12 -10.91
N LEU A 696 -7.21 -23.67 -11.16
CA LEU A 696 -8.13 -24.11 -10.12
C LEU A 696 -8.14 -25.64 -10.10
N VAL A 697 -7.78 -26.21 -8.97
CA VAL A 697 -7.80 -27.65 -8.73
C VAL A 697 -9.09 -28.00 -7.99
N HIS A 698 -9.87 -28.95 -8.52
CA HIS A 698 -11.08 -29.47 -7.89
C HIS A 698 -10.91 -30.96 -7.62
N LEU A 699 -11.31 -31.41 -6.42
CA LEU A 699 -11.34 -32.81 -6.04
C LEU A 699 -12.42 -33.04 -4.97
N GLN A 700 -12.77 -34.32 -4.73
CA GLN A 700 -13.67 -34.72 -3.65
C GLN A 700 -12.92 -35.50 -2.59
N ALA A 701 -13.14 -35.13 -1.33
CA ALA A 701 -12.62 -35.87 -0.17
C ALA A 701 -13.59 -35.74 1.01
N GLY A 702 -13.89 -36.85 1.70
CA GLY A 702 -14.78 -36.91 2.85
C GLY A 702 -16.20 -36.38 2.58
N GLY A 703 -16.78 -36.67 1.41
CA GLY A 703 -18.11 -36.19 1.00
C GLY A 703 -18.19 -34.70 0.66
N ARG A 704 -17.03 -33.99 0.54
CA ARG A 704 -16.97 -32.56 0.29
C ARG A 704 -16.20 -32.28 -1.00
N GLN A 705 -16.67 -31.27 -1.75
CA GLN A 705 -15.92 -30.74 -2.86
C GLN A 705 -14.84 -29.77 -2.37
N ILE A 706 -13.58 -30.09 -2.65
CA ILE A 706 -12.41 -29.29 -2.34
C ILE A 706 -11.97 -28.52 -3.59
N LYS A 707 -11.69 -27.24 -3.44
CA LYS A 707 -11.21 -26.38 -4.51
C LYS A 707 -9.96 -25.65 -4.06
N GLY A 708 -8.88 -25.73 -4.81
CA GLY A 708 -7.63 -25.05 -4.54
C GLY A 708 -7.21 -24.16 -5.70
N LYS A 709 -6.65 -23.01 -5.40
CA LYS A 709 -6.02 -22.10 -6.37
C LYS A 709 -4.52 -22.34 -6.38
N VAL A 710 -3.95 -22.56 -7.55
CA VAL A 710 -2.53 -22.82 -7.73
C VAL A 710 -1.97 -21.83 -8.74
N THR A 711 -0.86 -21.20 -8.40
CA THR A 711 -0.11 -20.35 -9.34
C THR A 711 1.07 -21.15 -9.87
N TYR A 712 1.12 -21.37 -11.19
CA TYR A 712 2.22 -22.06 -11.85
C TYR A 712 3.11 -21.07 -12.60
N ILE A 713 4.43 -21.20 -12.40
CA ILE A 713 5.48 -20.37 -12.98
C ILE A 713 6.58 -21.32 -13.47
N PRO A 714 6.69 -21.57 -14.79
CA PRO A 714 7.66 -22.50 -15.37
C PRO A 714 9.12 -22.11 -15.23
#